data_e7a0fbb34d1c95feb7627da0c3423c89
#
_entry.id   e7a0fbb34d1c95feb7627da0c3423c89
#
_cell.length_a   1.000
_cell.length_b   1.000
_cell.length_c   1.000
_cell.angle_alpha   90.00
_cell.angle_beta   90.00
_cell.angle_gamma   90.00
#
_symmetry.space_group_name_H-M   'P 1'
#
loop_
_entity.id
_entity.type
_entity.pdbx_description
1 polymer ?
#
loop_
_entity_poly.entity_id
_entity_poly.type
_entity_poly.pdbx_seq_one_letter_code
_entity_poly.pdbx_strand_id
1 'polypeptide(L)'
;MIYNLVTLTVLSVSAFVGLSSEETSPVRKDTLTESVVTSSVKMSLTETEQAIPVTTFTMKDFGAARIGSPKNLAGIVPGLIIPDYGSSMTSTIYMRGIGSRMENPVIGLYIDDIPVIDKNNYDFSFLDIRRADIFRGPQGTLYGRNSMLGVLSVETLSPAVWQGVRGAVEYGSANSLRANASVYKGNVGAAVMYSHSDGFYVNDFSGRNCDVSDNVALRFRYVKRRGDTDIDNILSASYTDEGGYPYRLWMAGDGASQQGYLNPVNYNDRSSYKRISVMDGVRVNASLRSVNLSSVTSLQLLHDSMDLDQDFTPKSMFTLNQTQNQVAVTQEFVVRPKVSRKWWDSQSGVFAFARYNGMDAPVTFLQDGIRQLILDNANSHIPSEFGKLEILEDKFVISSNFAIWNYNVAAYHESYFRFGRWLLTAGLRLDHEGDFMGYDSGADIHFKMSKMSECIPYSADYKGDESNFYFEVLPKVSALFDASTRRMAERGLSLKFMASVSRGYKSGGFNTQIFSDILQNTMMNGIMSKLGIYLDSEGEVNAASTVYKPETCIDYELGGRLSLTRNGHSLAASVTAYNINCRNQQITVFPYGKGTGRMMANAGESRSRGVESEVAWRWKGLSINASASFMDARFVSYDDGRNDYSGNRIPYSPSSSLYARAGYSFSLRSDVLRSISVSADVLRSGELTWNESGDLKQSPYILIGGDLRFSFKWFDLFVAGENLSGTEYCTFYFKSVGNSFFQTGKPRRFRGGVSVEF
;
A
#
# COMPACT_ATOMS: atom_id res chain seq x y z
N MET A 1 18.39 0.91 22.55
CA MET A 1 17.30 1.86 22.80
C MET A 1 15.91 1.22 22.58
N ILE A 2 15.69 0.50 21.48
CA ILE A 2 14.43 -0.21 21.15
C ILE A 2 14.08 -1.27 22.20
N TYR A 3 15.06 -2.05 22.70
CA TYR A 3 14.84 -3.06 23.75
C TYR A 3 14.28 -2.47 25.05
N ASN A 4 14.70 -1.28 25.44
CA ASN A 4 14.20 -0.59 26.64
C ASN A 4 12.82 0.04 26.43
N LEU A 5 12.46 0.44 25.18
CA LEU A 5 11.14 0.97 24.88
C LEU A 5 10.07 -0.13 24.82
N VAL A 6 10.39 -1.30 24.24
CA VAL A 6 9.50 -2.48 24.24
C VAL A 6 9.22 -2.93 25.67
N THR A 7 10.21 -2.88 26.56
CA THR A 7 10.04 -3.21 27.98
C THR A 7 9.14 -2.19 28.69
N LEU A 8 9.22 -0.90 28.35
CA LEU A 8 8.33 0.13 28.91
C LEU A 8 6.89 -0.01 28.43
N THR A 9 6.66 -0.36 27.14
CA THR A 9 5.32 -0.56 26.59
C THR A 9 4.65 -1.81 27.19
N VAL A 10 5.40 -2.88 27.39
CA VAL A 10 4.92 -4.10 28.07
C VAL A 10 4.63 -3.84 29.55
N LEU A 11 5.40 -2.98 30.22
CA LEU A 11 5.19 -2.61 31.63
C LEU A 11 3.97 -1.69 31.83
N SER A 12 3.62 -0.86 30.85
CA SER A 12 2.39 -0.04 30.92
C SER A 12 1.11 -0.87 30.80
N VAL A 13 1.15 -1.98 30.06
CA VAL A 13 0.03 -2.93 29.95
C VAL A 13 -0.12 -3.77 31.22
N SER A 14 0.98 -4.14 31.87
CA SER A 14 0.96 -4.96 33.11
C SER A 14 0.44 -4.21 34.35
N ALA A 15 0.50 -2.89 34.37
CA ALA A 15 0.00 -2.07 35.50
C ALA A 15 -1.53 -1.92 35.53
N PHE A 16 -2.25 -2.27 34.45
CA PHE A 16 -3.70 -2.14 34.33
C PHE A 16 -4.51 -3.42 34.59
N VAL A 17 -3.86 -4.58 34.78
CA VAL A 17 -4.55 -5.88 34.94
C VAL A 17 -5.12 -6.13 36.34
N GLY A 18 -4.97 -5.22 37.27
CA GLY A 18 -5.37 -5.38 38.65
C GLY A 18 -6.67 -4.70 39.06
N LEU A 19 -7.81 -4.84 38.34
CA LEU A 19 -9.11 -4.35 38.82
C LEU A 19 -10.27 -5.32 38.52
N SER A 20 -10.95 -5.61 39.59
CA SER A 20 -12.10 -6.47 39.85
C SER A 20 -13.19 -6.58 38.77
N SER A 21 -13.71 -7.81 38.67
CA SER A 21 -14.89 -8.21 37.90
C SER A 21 -16.18 -7.54 38.41
N GLU A 22 -16.79 -6.66 37.63
CA GLU A 22 -18.21 -6.30 37.73
C GLU A 22 -18.99 -7.04 36.63
N GLU A 23 -20.16 -7.57 37.04
CA GLU A 23 -21.07 -8.33 36.18
C GLU A 23 -21.52 -7.52 34.98
N THR A 24 -21.27 -8.04 33.78
CA THR A 24 -21.78 -7.48 32.51
C THR A 24 -23.09 -8.15 32.14
N SER A 25 -24.09 -7.35 31.82
CA SER A 25 -25.36 -7.79 31.23
C SER A 25 -25.15 -8.58 29.95
N PRO A 26 -25.97 -9.61 29.63
CA PRO A 26 -25.77 -10.43 28.46
C PRO A 26 -25.98 -9.64 27.15
N VAL A 27 -25.00 -9.64 26.27
CA VAL A 27 -25.12 -9.08 24.93
C VAL A 27 -26.16 -9.92 24.15
N ARG A 28 -27.24 -9.29 23.71
CA ARG A 28 -28.27 -9.89 22.88
C ARG A 28 -27.66 -10.37 21.56
N LYS A 29 -27.87 -11.63 21.21
CA LYS A 29 -27.71 -12.17 19.85
C LYS A 29 -28.82 -11.60 18.96
N ASP A 30 -28.71 -10.37 18.55
CA ASP A 30 -29.54 -9.86 17.47
C ASP A 30 -28.89 -10.20 16.14
N THR A 31 -29.60 -10.94 15.31
CA THR A 31 -29.37 -11.05 13.89
C THR A 31 -29.25 -9.63 13.35
N LEU A 32 -28.02 -9.24 13.00
CA LEU A 32 -27.70 -7.92 12.44
C LEU A 32 -28.55 -7.64 11.21
N THR A 33 -29.63 -6.92 11.40
CA THR A 33 -30.19 -6.08 10.35
C THR A 33 -29.15 -4.99 10.15
N GLU A 34 -28.50 -4.97 8.99
CA GLU A 34 -27.43 -4.03 8.63
C GLU A 34 -27.97 -2.58 8.67
N SER A 35 -27.96 -1.96 9.82
CA SER A 35 -27.77 -0.52 9.88
C SER A 35 -26.25 -0.31 9.90
N VAL A 36 -25.71 0.03 8.76
CA VAL A 36 -24.29 0.34 8.60
C VAL A 36 -24.04 1.68 9.30
N VAL A 37 -23.80 1.61 10.59
CA VAL A 37 -23.26 2.73 11.36
C VAL A 37 -21.76 2.70 11.07
N THR A 38 -21.25 3.70 10.36
CA THR A 38 -19.82 3.91 10.23
C THR A 38 -19.25 4.09 11.63
N SER A 39 -18.38 3.20 12.06
CA SER A 39 -17.76 3.24 13.38
C SER A 39 -16.53 4.16 13.43
N SER A 40 -16.12 4.71 12.27
CA SER A 40 -14.96 5.58 12.17
C SER A 40 -15.18 6.92 12.87
N VAL A 41 -14.17 7.34 13.62
CA VAL A 41 -14.09 8.66 14.26
C VAL A 41 -14.18 9.80 13.22
N LYS A 42 -13.72 9.58 11.99
CA LYS A 42 -13.71 10.59 10.93
C LYS A 42 -15.02 10.70 10.14
N MET A 43 -15.92 9.72 10.24
CA MET A 43 -17.14 9.68 9.44
C MET A 43 -18.37 9.94 10.28
N SER A 44 -19.02 11.08 10.07
CA SER A 44 -20.32 11.41 10.69
C SER A 44 -21.54 11.02 9.84
N LEU A 45 -21.31 10.80 8.53
CA LEU A 45 -22.33 10.38 7.58
C LEU A 45 -22.36 8.85 7.44
N THR A 46 -23.53 8.28 7.28
CA THR A 46 -23.67 6.86 6.90
C THR A 46 -23.15 6.63 5.49
N GLU A 47 -22.80 5.39 5.15
CA GLU A 47 -22.34 5.03 3.81
C GLU A 47 -23.31 5.50 2.70
N THR A 48 -24.61 5.42 2.95
CA THR A 48 -25.65 5.86 2.01
C THR A 48 -25.82 7.37 1.90
N GLU A 49 -25.28 8.15 2.82
CA GLU A 49 -25.27 9.61 2.82
C GLU A 49 -23.97 10.21 2.25
N GLN A 50 -22.95 9.40 2.03
CA GLN A 50 -21.70 9.89 1.47
C GLN A 50 -21.83 10.11 -0.04
N ALA A 51 -21.41 11.28 -0.51
CA ALA A 51 -21.39 11.64 -1.94
C ALA A 51 -20.07 11.24 -2.60
N ILE A 52 -19.50 10.07 -2.26
CA ILE A 52 -18.27 9.49 -2.79
C ILE A 52 -18.47 7.98 -3.00
N PRO A 53 -17.79 7.37 -3.99
CA PRO A 53 -17.86 5.93 -4.18
C PRO A 53 -17.10 5.20 -3.05
N VAL A 54 -17.77 4.22 -2.44
CA VAL A 54 -17.22 3.39 -1.36
C VAL A 54 -17.49 1.94 -1.67
N THR A 55 -16.45 1.09 -1.58
CA THR A 55 -16.60 -0.37 -1.59
C THR A 55 -16.39 -0.88 -0.19
N THR A 56 -17.35 -1.61 0.34
CA THR A 56 -17.33 -2.16 1.70
C THR A 56 -17.22 -3.68 1.67
N PHE A 57 -16.32 -4.23 2.45
CA PHE A 57 -16.20 -5.65 2.76
C PHE A 57 -16.48 -5.89 4.23
N THR A 58 -17.33 -6.86 4.51
CA THR A 58 -17.65 -7.33 5.86
C THR A 58 -16.89 -8.64 6.15
N MET A 59 -16.91 -9.07 7.40
CA MET A 59 -16.29 -10.32 7.83
C MET A 59 -16.69 -11.53 6.96
N LYS A 60 -17.95 -11.59 6.51
CA LYS A 60 -18.42 -12.67 5.62
C LYS A 60 -17.80 -12.59 4.23
N ASP A 61 -17.56 -11.38 3.73
CA ASP A 61 -17.01 -11.17 2.40
C ASP A 61 -15.53 -11.56 2.34
N PHE A 62 -14.76 -11.35 3.42
CA PHE A 62 -13.34 -11.76 3.49
C PHE A 62 -13.16 -13.28 3.28
N GLY A 63 -13.94 -14.09 3.99
CA GLY A 63 -13.91 -15.54 3.81
C GLY A 63 -14.42 -15.97 2.44
N ALA A 64 -15.52 -15.36 1.98
CA ALA A 64 -16.13 -15.69 0.70
C ALA A 64 -15.24 -15.28 -0.49
N ALA A 65 -14.65 -14.09 -0.49
CA ALA A 65 -13.81 -13.60 -1.59
C ALA A 65 -12.31 -13.95 -1.39
N ARG A 66 -11.96 -14.72 -0.38
CA ARG A 66 -10.58 -15.16 -0.09
C ARG A 66 -9.61 -14.00 0.15
N ILE A 67 -10.11 -12.92 0.76
CA ILE A 67 -9.34 -11.71 1.03
C ILE A 67 -8.57 -11.89 2.34
N GLY A 68 -7.27 -12.09 2.25
CA GLY A 68 -6.37 -12.30 3.40
C GLY A 68 -5.37 -11.16 3.62
N SER A 69 -5.30 -10.18 2.72
CA SER A 69 -4.43 -9.01 2.79
C SER A 69 -4.97 -7.88 1.92
N PRO A 70 -4.46 -6.64 2.02
CA PRO A 70 -4.80 -5.56 1.10
C PRO A 70 -4.57 -5.89 -0.37
N LYS A 71 -3.54 -6.67 -0.71
CA LYS A 71 -3.25 -7.10 -2.09
C LYS A 71 -4.42 -7.87 -2.74
N ASN A 72 -5.18 -8.64 -1.95
CA ASN A 72 -6.32 -9.38 -2.48
C ASN A 72 -7.52 -8.50 -2.83
N LEU A 73 -7.52 -7.22 -2.46
CA LEU A 73 -8.54 -6.25 -2.87
C LEU A 73 -8.33 -5.76 -4.30
N ALA A 74 -7.09 -5.89 -4.82
CA ALA A 74 -6.75 -5.48 -6.17
C ALA A 74 -7.57 -6.26 -7.22
N GLY A 75 -8.11 -5.53 -8.20
CA GLY A 75 -8.98 -6.08 -9.23
C GLY A 75 -10.42 -6.38 -8.77
N ILE A 76 -10.68 -6.62 -7.47
CA ILE A 76 -12.03 -6.73 -6.91
C ILE A 76 -12.64 -5.33 -6.77
N VAL A 77 -11.88 -4.39 -6.22
CA VAL A 77 -12.27 -2.98 -6.12
C VAL A 77 -12.00 -2.28 -7.45
N PRO A 78 -12.99 -1.57 -8.03
CA PRO A 78 -12.79 -0.87 -9.30
C PRO A 78 -11.64 0.12 -9.25
N GLY A 79 -10.75 0.07 -10.22
CA GLY A 79 -9.65 1.02 -10.35
C GLY A 79 -8.50 0.85 -9.36
N LEU A 80 -8.60 -0.10 -8.39
CA LEU A 80 -7.53 -0.42 -7.43
C LEU A 80 -6.59 -1.47 -7.99
N ILE A 81 -5.30 -1.17 -8.00
CA ILE A 81 -4.22 -2.06 -8.44
C ILE A 81 -3.13 -2.06 -7.39
N ILE A 82 -2.77 -3.24 -6.91
CA ILE A 82 -1.66 -3.45 -5.98
C ILE A 82 -0.83 -4.57 -6.60
N PRO A 83 0.20 -4.23 -7.41
CA PRO A 83 1.02 -5.23 -8.06
C PRO A 83 1.76 -6.07 -7.02
N ASP A 84 1.85 -7.36 -7.29
CA ASP A 84 2.66 -8.28 -6.49
C ASP A 84 4.07 -8.30 -7.07
N TYR A 85 5.03 -7.70 -6.37
CA TYR A 85 6.43 -7.70 -6.79
C TYR A 85 7.39 -7.55 -5.61
N GLY A 86 8.60 -8.11 -5.79
CA GLY A 86 9.66 -8.04 -4.80
C GLY A 86 9.27 -8.64 -3.46
N SER A 87 9.29 -7.82 -2.45
CA SER A 87 8.94 -8.15 -1.07
C SER A 87 7.79 -7.28 -0.55
N SER A 88 7.38 -7.48 0.69
CA SER A 88 6.38 -6.63 1.36
C SER A 88 6.79 -5.15 1.45
N MET A 89 8.10 -4.84 1.43
CA MET A 89 8.62 -3.48 1.40
C MET A 89 8.23 -2.73 0.11
N THR A 90 8.17 -3.44 -1.00
CA THR A 90 7.99 -2.84 -2.33
C THR A 90 6.52 -2.57 -2.66
N SER A 91 5.59 -2.80 -1.74
CA SER A 91 4.16 -2.59 -1.95
C SER A 91 3.85 -1.20 -2.50
N THR A 92 3.19 -1.19 -3.65
CA THR A 92 2.77 0.02 -4.37
C THR A 92 1.28 -0.04 -4.63
N ILE A 93 0.59 1.06 -4.44
CA ILE A 93 -0.85 1.14 -4.67
C ILE A 93 -1.12 2.16 -5.77
N TYR A 94 -1.86 1.72 -6.79
CA TYR A 94 -2.41 2.57 -7.83
C TYR A 94 -3.93 2.63 -7.68
N MET A 95 -4.48 3.83 -7.83
CA MET A 95 -5.91 4.05 -7.88
C MET A 95 -6.24 4.86 -9.14
N ARG A 96 -7.20 4.36 -9.93
CA ARG A 96 -7.63 5.06 -11.14
C ARG A 96 -6.47 5.38 -12.11
N GLY A 97 -5.49 4.48 -12.16
CA GLY A 97 -4.32 4.58 -13.03
C GLY A 97 -3.22 5.54 -12.58
N ILE A 98 -3.34 6.15 -11.40
CA ILE A 98 -2.32 7.00 -10.81
C ILE A 98 -1.75 6.32 -9.58
N GLY A 99 -0.43 6.32 -9.43
CA GLY A 99 0.27 5.67 -8.33
C GLY A 99 1.73 6.06 -8.28
N SER A 100 2.42 5.56 -7.27
CA SER A 100 3.85 5.78 -7.10
C SER A 100 4.54 4.47 -6.76
N ARG A 101 5.68 4.22 -7.38
CA ARG A 101 6.53 3.06 -7.11
C ARG A 101 7.42 3.24 -5.87
N MET A 102 7.63 4.48 -5.44
CA MET A 102 8.57 4.83 -4.38
C MET A 102 7.88 5.72 -3.35
N GLU A 103 8.46 5.80 -2.16
CA GLU A 103 8.13 6.69 -1.05
C GLU A 103 6.62 6.76 -0.66
N ASN A 104 5.96 7.87 -0.94
CA ASN A 104 4.64 8.14 -0.42
C ASN A 104 3.52 7.47 -1.23
N PRO A 105 2.53 6.81 -0.60
CA PRO A 105 1.40 6.20 -1.28
C PRO A 105 0.37 7.26 -1.73
N VAL A 106 -0.45 6.91 -2.72
CA VAL A 106 -1.58 7.74 -3.18
C VAL A 106 -2.88 7.47 -2.40
N ILE A 107 -2.91 6.38 -1.64
CA ILE A 107 -4.04 5.96 -0.80
C ILE A 107 -3.58 5.91 0.65
N GLY A 108 -4.33 6.56 1.54
CA GLY A 108 -4.13 6.45 2.99
C GLY A 108 -4.61 5.10 3.53
N LEU A 109 -3.84 4.48 4.40
CA LEU A 109 -4.26 3.28 5.14
C LEU A 109 -4.53 3.65 6.60
N TYR A 110 -5.69 3.24 7.09
CA TYR A 110 -6.11 3.43 8.47
C TYR A 110 -6.56 2.09 9.06
N ILE A 111 -6.09 1.77 10.25
CA ILE A 111 -6.52 0.60 11.02
C ILE A 111 -7.12 1.09 12.34
N ASP A 112 -8.41 0.84 12.56
CA ASP A 112 -9.16 1.32 13.74
C ASP A 112 -9.00 2.83 13.99
N ASP A 113 -9.11 3.65 12.93
CA ASP A 113 -8.91 5.10 12.88
C ASP A 113 -7.44 5.57 13.05
N ILE A 114 -6.49 4.68 13.27
CA ILE A 114 -5.05 4.99 13.37
C ILE A 114 -4.45 5.04 11.97
N PRO A 115 -3.85 6.16 11.53
CA PRO A 115 -3.15 6.22 10.25
C PRO A 115 -1.89 5.37 10.29
N VAL A 116 -1.68 4.51 9.30
CA VAL A 116 -0.41 3.81 9.09
C VAL A 116 0.55 4.78 8.40
N ILE A 117 1.61 5.18 9.10
CA ILE A 117 2.49 6.27 8.65
C ILE A 117 3.45 5.83 7.56
N ASP A 118 4.00 4.62 7.66
CA ASP A 118 4.96 4.11 6.68
C ASP A 118 4.33 3.12 5.71
N LYS A 119 4.61 3.30 4.40
CA LYS A 119 4.09 2.41 3.36
C LYS A 119 4.61 0.97 3.46
N ASN A 120 5.78 0.75 4.08
CA ASN A 120 6.33 -0.58 4.29
C ASN A 120 5.41 -1.45 5.17
N ASN A 121 4.50 -0.82 5.93
CA ASN A 121 3.46 -1.49 6.70
C ASN A 121 2.13 -1.68 5.93
N TYR A 122 2.03 -1.31 4.66
CA TYR A 122 0.78 -1.41 3.88
C TYR A 122 0.49 -2.83 3.41
N ASP A 123 1.51 -3.67 3.26
CA ASP A 123 1.33 -5.10 3.01
C ASP A 123 1.37 -5.87 4.34
N PHE A 124 0.20 -6.26 4.81
CA PHE A 124 0.02 -6.99 6.05
C PHE A 124 -1.08 -8.03 5.94
N SER A 125 -1.00 -9.08 6.72
CA SER A 125 -2.01 -10.12 6.76
C SER A 125 -3.22 -9.68 7.59
N PHE A 126 -4.42 -9.90 7.06
CA PHE A 126 -5.67 -9.62 7.77
C PHE A 126 -5.86 -10.62 8.91
N LEU A 127 -5.95 -10.11 10.13
CA LEU A 127 -6.24 -10.87 11.34
C LEU A 127 -7.48 -10.28 11.99
N ASP A 128 -8.56 -11.08 12.08
CA ASP A 128 -9.86 -10.69 12.66
C ASP A 128 -10.35 -9.30 12.22
N ILE A 129 -10.42 -9.12 10.90
CA ILE A 129 -10.97 -7.91 10.31
C ILE A 129 -12.51 -8.00 10.33
N ARG A 130 -13.16 -7.02 10.95
CA ARG A 130 -14.62 -6.89 10.97
C ARG A 130 -15.13 -6.27 9.68
N ARG A 131 -14.44 -5.23 9.20
CA ARG A 131 -14.86 -4.43 8.06
C ARG A 131 -13.63 -3.80 7.38
N ALA A 132 -13.70 -3.63 6.07
CA ALA A 132 -12.81 -2.77 5.31
C ALA A 132 -13.61 -1.92 4.34
N ASP A 133 -13.36 -0.60 4.36
CA ASP A 133 -13.98 0.38 3.48
C ASP A 133 -12.90 1.00 2.59
N ILE A 134 -13.13 0.97 1.29
CA ILE A 134 -12.27 1.60 0.30
C ILE A 134 -13.00 2.81 -0.27
N PHE A 135 -12.60 3.99 0.19
CA PHE A 135 -13.07 5.28 -0.33
C PHE A 135 -12.25 5.63 -1.56
N ARG A 136 -12.91 5.80 -2.70
CA ARG A 136 -12.25 6.17 -3.96
C ARG A 136 -12.42 7.67 -4.21
N GLY A 137 -11.40 8.27 -4.84
CA GLY A 137 -11.29 9.72 -4.98
C GLY A 137 -10.70 10.42 -3.77
N PRO A 138 -10.27 11.69 -3.88
CA PRO A 138 -9.56 12.40 -2.84
C PRO A 138 -10.32 12.51 -1.53
N GLN A 139 -9.66 12.13 -0.45
CA GLN A 139 -10.17 12.24 0.93
C GLN A 139 -9.35 13.23 1.76
N GLY A 140 -8.67 14.17 1.09
CA GLY A 140 -7.73 15.10 1.70
C GLY A 140 -8.32 15.92 2.85
N THR A 141 -9.59 16.31 2.80
CA THR A 141 -10.22 17.13 3.85
C THR A 141 -10.24 16.43 5.21
N LEU A 142 -10.60 15.16 5.29
CA LEU A 142 -10.67 14.44 6.56
C LEU A 142 -9.38 13.69 6.90
N TYR A 143 -8.70 13.16 5.89
CA TYR A 143 -7.57 12.25 6.06
C TYR A 143 -6.21 12.90 5.80
N GLY A 144 -6.15 14.02 5.05
CA GLY A 144 -4.94 14.81 4.82
C GLY A 144 -3.96 14.14 3.86
N ARG A 145 -2.68 14.11 4.29
CA ARG A 145 -1.57 13.59 3.48
C ARG A 145 -1.81 12.17 2.98
N ASN A 146 -1.27 11.88 1.81
CA ASN A 146 -1.26 10.54 1.22
C ASN A 146 -2.65 9.90 1.03
N SER A 147 -3.72 10.72 1.07
CA SER A 147 -5.10 10.34 0.72
C SER A 147 -5.55 11.00 -0.58
N MET A 148 -4.61 11.16 -1.51
CA MET A 148 -4.78 11.89 -2.77
C MET A 148 -5.84 11.26 -3.67
N LEU A 149 -5.93 9.93 -3.68
CA LEU A 149 -6.86 9.19 -4.57
C LEU A 149 -7.77 8.22 -3.81
N GLY A 150 -7.66 8.16 -2.51
CA GLY A 150 -8.54 7.32 -1.70
C GLY A 150 -8.01 7.01 -0.31
N VAL A 151 -8.79 6.22 0.40
CA VAL A 151 -8.45 5.70 1.73
C VAL A 151 -8.91 4.25 1.84
N LEU A 152 -8.06 3.38 2.35
CA LEU A 152 -8.42 2.07 2.86
C LEU A 152 -8.57 2.17 4.39
N SER A 153 -9.77 2.04 4.89
CA SER A 153 -10.08 2.03 6.32
C SER A 153 -10.43 0.61 6.75
N VAL A 154 -9.66 0.06 7.66
CA VAL A 154 -9.82 -1.31 8.18
C VAL A 154 -10.25 -1.23 9.63
N GLU A 155 -11.34 -1.90 9.96
CA GLU A 155 -11.82 -2.05 11.32
C GLU A 155 -11.60 -3.49 11.79
N THR A 156 -10.96 -3.65 12.95
CA THR A 156 -10.71 -4.97 13.54
C THR A 156 -11.84 -5.38 14.48
N LEU A 157 -11.92 -6.67 14.79
CA LEU A 157 -12.94 -7.19 15.70
C LEU A 157 -12.68 -6.65 17.12
N SER A 158 -13.77 -6.26 17.80
CA SER A 158 -13.73 -5.68 19.15
C SER A 158 -14.49 -6.53 20.14
N PRO A 159 -13.98 -6.69 21.39
CA PRO A 159 -14.71 -7.37 22.46
C PRO A 159 -16.05 -6.68 22.83
N ALA A 160 -16.20 -5.39 22.51
CA ALA A 160 -17.47 -4.68 22.70
C ALA A 160 -18.55 -5.11 21.70
N VAL A 161 -18.18 -5.70 20.57
CA VAL A 161 -19.09 -6.07 19.47
C VAL A 161 -19.30 -7.57 19.40
N TRP A 162 -18.27 -8.34 19.69
CA TRP A 162 -18.30 -9.80 19.59
C TRP A 162 -17.54 -10.46 20.74
N GLN A 163 -18.11 -11.55 21.26
CA GLN A 163 -17.55 -12.36 22.34
C GLN A 163 -17.51 -13.81 21.89
N GLY A 164 -16.41 -14.51 22.22
CA GLY A 164 -16.27 -15.91 21.84
C GLY A 164 -14.83 -16.29 21.51
N VAL A 165 -14.67 -17.44 20.89
CA VAL A 165 -13.40 -18.01 20.41
C VAL A 165 -13.53 -18.30 18.92
N ARG A 166 -12.50 -17.95 18.15
CA ARG A 166 -12.40 -18.27 16.72
C ARG A 166 -11.05 -18.88 16.43
N GLY A 167 -11.02 -19.76 15.44
CA GLY A 167 -9.79 -20.34 14.95
C GLY A 167 -9.96 -20.82 13.52
N ALA A 168 -8.86 -20.79 12.76
CA ALA A 168 -8.81 -21.37 11.41
C ALA A 168 -7.42 -21.91 11.13
N VAL A 169 -7.39 -23.00 10.35
CA VAL A 169 -6.17 -23.55 9.77
C VAL A 169 -6.41 -23.81 8.30
N GLU A 170 -5.51 -23.33 7.46
CA GLU A 170 -5.53 -23.49 6.00
C GLU A 170 -4.19 -24.08 5.55
N TYR A 171 -4.24 -24.99 4.59
CA TYR A 171 -3.06 -25.58 3.96
C TYR A 171 -3.25 -25.64 2.44
N GLY A 172 -2.17 -25.43 1.67
CA GLY A 172 -2.29 -25.37 0.22
C GLY A 172 -0.99 -25.53 -0.55
N SER A 173 -1.05 -25.16 -1.82
CA SER A 173 0.07 -25.20 -2.78
C SER A 173 1.29 -24.46 -2.25
N ALA A 174 2.50 -24.87 -2.65
CA ALA A 174 3.78 -24.38 -2.14
C ALA A 174 3.92 -24.52 -0.62
N ASN A 175 3.41 -25.63 -0.07
CA ASN A 175 3.42 -25.93 1.36
C ASN A 175 2.89 -24.76 2.21
N SER A 176 1.98 -23.95 1.64
CA SER A 176 1.46 -22.79 2.36
C SER A 176 0.56 -23.22 3.52
N LEU A 177 0.91 -22.76 4.71
CA LEU A 177 0.16 -22.94 5.94
C LEU A 177 -0.28 -21.56 6.45
N ARG A 178 -1.54 -21.45 6.87
CA ARG A 178 -2.03 -20.30 7.63
C ARG A 178 -2.84 -20.82 8.81
N ALA A 179 -2.47 -20.39 10.01
CA ALA A 179 -3.19 -20.71 11.24
C ALA A 179 -3.46 -19.44 12.02
N ASN A 180 -4.68 -19.27 12.52
CA ASN A 180 -5.03 -18.17 13.40
C ASN A 180 -5.96 -18.64 14.54
N ALA A 181 -5.88 -17.94 15.65
CA ALA A 181 -6.74 -18.14 16.80
C ALA A 181 -7.00 -16.80 17.49
N SER A 182 -8.22 -16.63 18.00
CA SER A 182 -8.56 -15.44 18.77
C SER A 182 -9.60 -15.73 19.86
N VAL A 183 -9.56 -14.94 20.90
CA VAL A 183 -10.49 -14.98 22.02
C VAL A 183 -10.89 -13.58 22.42
N TYR A 184 -12.20 -13.39 22.60
CA TYR A 184 -12.80 -12.12 23.04
C TYR A 184 -13.72 -12.41 24.22
N LYS A 185 -13.38 -11.86 25.39
CA LYS A 185 -14.15 -12.08 26.62
C LYS A 185 -14.17 -10.81 27.49
N GLY A 186 -15.37 -10.37 27.88
CA GLY A 186 -15.54 -9.16 28.65
C GLY A 186 -15.01 -7.94 27.89
N ASN A 187 -14.01 -7.30 28.44
CA ASN A 187 -13.40 -6.09 27.87
C ASN A 187 -12.12 -6.37 27.06
N VAL A 188 -11.70 -7.63 26.95
CA VAL A 188 -10.41 -8.02 26.38
C VAL A 188 -10.61 -8.87 25.14
N GLY A 189 -9.81 -8.61 24.10
CA GLY A 189 -9.64 -9.44 22.94
C GLY A 189 -8.16 -9.72 22.69
N ALA A 190 -7.85 -10.94 22.27
CA ALA A 190 -6.51 -11.33 21.84
C ALA A 190 -6.60 -12.19 20.58
N ALA A 191 -5.71 -11.97 19.64
CA ALA A 191 -5.63 -12.73 18.39
C ALA A 191 -4.18 -12.97 17.99
N VAL A 192 -3.92 -14.15 17.41
CA VAL A 192 -2.63 -14.55 16.86
C VAL A 192 -2.80 -15.19 15.50
N MET A 193 -1.83 -15.00 14.64
CA MET A 193 -1.76 -15.64 13.33
C MET A 193 -0.31 -16.00 13.01
N TYR A 194 -0.14 -17.16 12.38
CA TYR A 194 1.08 -17.58 11.70
C TYR A 194 0.76 -17.93 10.25
N SER A 195 1.61 -17.55 9.32
CA SER A 195 1.54 -18.02 7.94
C SER A 195 2.93 -18.33 7.40
N HIS A 196 3.02 -19.41 6.62
CA HIS A 196 4.21 -19.92 5.97
C HIS A 196 3.94 -20.20 4.50
N SER A 197 4.94 -20.07 3.64
CA SER A 197 4.94 -20.57 2.27
C SER A 197 6.36 -20.89 1.82
N ASP A 198 6.57 -22.05 1.19
CA ASP A 198 7.84 -22.40 0.56
C ASP A 198 8.14 -21.56 -0.70
N GLY A 199 7.16 -20.79 -1.19
CA GLY A 199 7.30 -20.01 -2.41
C GLY A 199 7.00 -20.80 -3.69
N PHE A 200 6.95 -20.07 -4.82
CA PHE A 200 6.54 -20.61 -6.13
C PHE A 200 7.65 -20.50 -7.18
N TYR A 201 8.72 -19.79 -6.89
CA TYR A 201 9.75 -19.46 -7.88
C TYR A 201 11.11 -19.98 -7.44
N VAL A 202 11.66 -20.89 -8.25
CA VAL A 202 13.02 -21.42 -8.05
C VAL A 202 14.02 -20.46 -8.66
N ASN A 203 15.07 -20.13 -7.94
CA ASN A 203 16.26 -19.48 -8.47
C ASN A 203 17.20 -20.56 -8.99
N ASP A 204 17.40 -20.62 -10.30
CA ASP A 204 18.20 -21.65 -10.96
C ASP A 204 19.68 -21.65 -10.53
N PHE A 205 20.21 -20.47 -10.16
CA PHE A 205 21.58 -20.36 -9.66
C PHE A 205 21.78 -21.12 -8.34
N SER A 206 20.86 -20.94 -7.41
CA SER A 206 20.94 -21.56 -6.08
C SER A 206 20.22 -22.93 -5.98
N GLY A 207 19.35 -23.24 -6.94
CA GLY A 207 18.47 -24.43 -6.89
C GLY A 207 17.40 -24.37 -5.77
N ARG A 208 17.15 -23.19 -5.19
CA ARG A 208 16.20 -22.98 -4.07
C ARG A 208 15.09 -22.00 -4.44
N ASN A 209 13.96 -22.13 -3.79
CA ASN A 209 12.90 -21.12 -3.91
C ASN A 209 13.38 -19.78 -3.36
N CYS A 210 13.11 -18.71 -4.09
CA CYS A 210 13.53 -17.36 -3.70
C CYS A 210 12.45 -16.59 -2.93
N ASP A 211 11.17 -16.96 -3.05
CA ASP A 211 10.02 -16.27 -2.44
C ASP A 211 9.41 -17.01 -1.23
N VAL A 212 10.24 -17.70 -0.46
CA VAL A 212 9.85 -18.30 0.84
C VAL A 212 9.42 -17.18 1.79
N SER A 213 8.36 -17.42 2.58
CA SER A 213 7.88 -16.41 3.52
C SER A 213 7.34 -17.00 4.82
N ASP A 214 7.66 -16.33 5.93
CA ASP A 214 7.13 -16.57 7.27
C ASP A 214 6.58 -15.27 7.86
N ASN A 215 5.35 -15.30 8.37
CA ASN A 215 4.73 -14.14 8.99
C ASN A 215 4.05 -14.53 10.30
N VAL A 216 4.24 -13.70 11.32
CA VAL A 216 3.52 -13.76 12.61
C VAL A 216 2.83 -12.44 12.83
N ALA A 217 1.57 -12.47 13.27
CA ALA A 217 0.84 -11.28 13.68
C ALA A 217 0.13 -11.52 15.01
N LEU A 218 0.16 -10.52 15.87
CA LEU A 218 -0.45 -10.51 17.17
C LEU A 218 -1.33 -9.26 17.31
N ARG A 219 -2.48 -9.40 17.98
CA ARG A 219 -3.29 -8.26 18.38
C ARG A 219 -3.83 -8.46 19.78
N PHE A 220 -3.75 -7.41 20.57
CA PHE A 220 -4.41 -7.29 21.85
C PHE A 220 -5.32 -6.05 21.82
N ARG A 221 -6.56 -6.18 22.33
CA ARG A 221 -7.52 -5.07 22.39
C ARG A 221 -8.20 -5.02 23.75
N TYR A 222 -8.23 -3.84 24.33
CA TYR A 222 -8.90 -3.58 25.58
C TYR A 222 -9.91 -2.46 25.42
N VAL A 223 -11.17 -2.72 25.75
CA VAL A 223 -12.26 -1.74 25.67
C VAL A 223 -12.86 -1.54 27.04
N LYS A 224 -12.98 -0.30 27.48
CA LYS A 224 -13.63 0.04 28.74
C LYS A 224 -14.59 1.21 28.56
N ARG A 225 -15.82 1.02 29.03
CA ARG A 225 -16.80 2.09 29.12
C ARG A 225 -16.92 2.57 30.56
N ARG A 226 -16.86 3.88 30.77
CA ARG A 226 -17.02 4.51 32.09
C ARG A 226 -17.90 5.75 31.94
N GLY A 227 -19.19 5.63 32.32
CA GLY A 227 -20.17 6.68 32.10
C GLY A 227 -20.29 7.06 30.64
N ASP A 228 -20.05 8.31 30.33
CA ASP A 228 -20.13 8.88 28.99
C ASP A 228 -18.77 8.80 28.21
N THR A 229 -17.83 8.01 28.69
CA THR A 229 -16.50 7.87 28.08
C THR A 229 -16.24 6.40 27.71
N ASP A 230 -15.88 6.17 26.45
CA ASP A 230 -15.39 4.89 25.95
C ASP A 230 -13.88 5.00 25.68
N ILE A 231 -13.11 4.05 26.18
CA ILE A 231 -11.66 3.90 25.96
C ILE A 231 -11.43 2.60 25.22
N ASP A 232 -10.70 2.64 24.14
CA ASP A 232 -10.37 1.50 23.28
C ASP A 232 -8.88 1.54 22.99
N ASN A 233 -8.12 0.61 23.53
CA ASN A 233 -6.69 0.45 23.29
C ASN A 233 -6.46 -0.77 22.40
N ILE A 234 -5.63 -0.61 21.39
CA ILE A 234 -5.34 -1.60 20.37
C ILE A 234 -3.83 -1.67 20.18
N LEU A 235 -3.25 -2.77 20.63
CA LEU A 235 -1.84 -3.11 20.41
C LEU A 235 -1.75 -4.18 19.33
N SER A 236 -1.03 -3.89 18.25
CA SER A 236 -0.74 -4.84 17.17
C SER A 236 0.76 -4.97 17.00
N ALA A 237 1.25 -6.19 16.81
CA ALA A 237 2.64 -6.46 16.49
C ALA A 237 2.72 -7.50 15.37
N SER A 238 3.71 -7.37 14.50
CA SER A 238 3.95 -8.34 13.43
C SER A 238 5.44 -8.53 13.18
N TYR A 239 5.78 -9.75 12.77
CA TYR A 239 7.09 -10.12 12.23
C TYR A 239 6.90 -10.75 10.86
N THR A 240 7.73 -10.33 9.90
CA THR A 240 7.80 -10.85 8.53
C THR A 240 9.24 -11.22 8.24
N ASP A 241 9.46 -12.41 7.71
CA ASP A 241 10.74 -12.88 7.15
C ASP A 241 10.44 -13.51 5.78
N GLU A 242 10.91 -12.88 4.72
CA GLU A 242 10.64 -13.32 3.36
C GLU A 242 11.89 -13.21 2.47
N GLY A 243 12.00 -14.13 1.53
CA GLY A 243 12.92 -14.02 0.41
C GLY A 243 12.41 -12.92 -0.53
N GLY A 244 11.67 -13.29 -1.52
CA GLY A 244 11.11 -12.37 -2.51
C GLY A 244 12.03 -12.16 -3.71
N TYR A 245 11.67 -11.16 -4.52
CA TYR A 245 12.43 -10.76 -5.70
C TYR A 245 12.56 -11.85 -6.78
N PRO A 246 11.46 -12.55 -7.18
CA PRO A 246 11.47 -13.59 -8.21
C PRO A 246 11.49 -12.96 -9.61
N TYR A 247 12.53 -12.17 -9.88
CA TYR A 247 12.66 -11.41 -11.11
C TYR A 247 13.29 -12.25 -12.22
N ARG A 248 12.66 -12.20 -13.39
CA ARG A 248 13.02 -12.94 -14.59
C ARG A 248 13.56 -11.96 -15.64
N LEU A 249 14.75 -12.22 -16.16
CA LEU A 249 15.34 -11.42 -17.22
C LEU A 249 14.51 -11.57 -18.50
N TRP A 250 14.11 -10.44 -19.09
CA TRP A 250 13.45 -10.40 -20.39
C TRP A 250 14.46 -10.22 -21.50
N MET A 251 14.37 -11.08 -22.52
CA MET A 251 15.20 -11.03 -23.72
C MET A 251 14.30 -10.66 -24.90
N ALA A 252 14.73 -9.65 -25.67
CA ALA A 252 14.06 -9.33 -26.93
C ALA A 252 14.18 -10.50 -27.90
N GLY A 253 13.10 -10.79 -28.65
CA GLY A 253 13.12 -11.83 -29.68
C GLY A 253 14.00 -11.44 -30.86
N ASP A 254 14.72 -12.41 -31.41
CA ASP A 254 15.52 -12.22 -32.62
C ASP A 254 14.61 -12.20 -33.87
N GLY A 255 14.66 -11.13 -34.63
CA GLY A 255 14.12 -11.02 -35.99
C GLY A 255 12.58 -11.14 -36.13
N ALA A 256 12.10 -12.08 -36.89
CA ALA A 256 10.69 -12.16 -37.33
C ALA A 256 9.64 -12.44 -36.26
N SER A 257 10.00 -12.90 -35.06
CA SER A 257 9.09 -13.00 -33.92
C SER A 257 9.42 -11.89 -32.91
N GLN A 258 8.67 -10.79 -32.98
CA GLN A 258 8.80 -9.66 -32.02
C GLN A 258 8.42 -9.99 -30.57
N GLN A 259 8.17 -11.24 -30.26
CA GLN A 259 7.76 -11.68 -28.92
C GLN A 259 9.02 -12.05 -28.11
N GLY A 260 9.44 -11.18 -27.21
CA GLY A 260 10.48 -11.47 -26.23
C GLY A 260 10.08 -12.63 -25.30
N TYR A 261 11.06 -13.29 -24.68
CA TYR A 261 10.85 -14.38 -23.73
C TYR A 261 11.45 -14.05 -22.35
N LEU A 262 10.93 -14.70 -21.33
CA LEU A 262 11.41 -14.56 -19.95
C LEU A 262 12.32 -15.75 -19.60
N ASN A 263 13.55 -15.46 -19.21
CA ASN A 263 14.42 -16.46 -18.63
C ASN A 263 13.90 -16.89 -17.23
N PRO A 264 14.30 -18.08 -16.74
CA PRO A 264 14.13 -18.40 -15.32
C PRO A 264 14.73 -17.36 -14.39
N VAL A 265 14.31 -17.35 -13.12
CA VAL A 265 14.97 -16.57 -12.08
C VAL A 265 16.40 -17.12 -11.91
N ASN A 266 17.41 -16.27 -12.04
CA ASN A 266 18.80 -16.74 -12.04
C ASN A 266 19.76 -15.60 -11.62
N TYR A 267 19.99 -15.46 -10.29
CA TYR A 267 20.89 -14.48 -9.69
C TYR A 267 21.70 -15.11 -8.56
N ASN A 268 22.93 -14.58 -8.34
CA ASN A 268 23.93 -15.21 -7.47
C ASN A 268 23.83 -14.78 -6.00
N ASP A 269 23.50 -13.53 -5.72
CA ASP A 269 23.47 -13.03 -4.37
C ASP A 269 22.07 -13.19 -3.72
N ARG A 270 22.04 -13.50 -2.43
CA ARG A 270 20.77 -13.71 -1.73
C ARG A 270 20.02 -12.41 -1.57
N SER A 271 18.74 -12.42 -1.92
CA SER A 271 17.80 -11.34 -1.63
C SER A 271 16.85 -11.75 -0.51
N SER A 272 16.56 -10.85 0.43
CA SER A 272 15.66 -11.11 1.55
C SER A 272 15.09 -9.80 2.11
N TYR A 273 13.97 -9.93 2.85
CA TYR A 273 13.37 -8.83 3.59
C TYR A 273 12.86 -9.30 4.94
N LYS A 274 13.18 -8.56 5.99
CA LYS A 274 12.70 -8.79 7.35
C LYS A 274 12.09 -7.54 7.92
N ARG A 275 10.99 -7.69 8.65
CA ARG A 275 10.29 -6.55 9.27
C ARG A 275 9.72 -6.91 10.62
N ILE A 276 9.94 -6.04 11.59
CA ILE A 276 9.22 -6.00 12.87
C ILE A 276 8.42 -4.70 12.89
N SER A 277 7.12 -4.80 13.11
CA SER A 277 6.23 -3.64 13.24
C SER A 277 5.40 -3.75 14.51
N VAL A 278 5.35 -2.66 15.29
CA VAL A 278 4.50 -2.54 16.47
C VAL A 278 3.69 -1.25 16.35
N MET A 279 2.40 -1.35 16.55
CA MET A 279 1.49 -0.21 16.57
C MET A 279 0.62 -0.30 17.82
N ASP A 280 0.72 0.68 18.70
CA ASP A 280 -0.17 0.87 19.84
C ASP A 280 -1.02 2.12 19.63
N GLY A 281 -2.33 1.98 19.77
CA GLY A 281 -3.28 3.06 19.59
C GLY A 281 -4.31 3.12 20.71
N VAL A 282 -4.58 4.32 21.16
CA VAL A 282 -5.61 4.60 22.17
C VAL A 282 -6.65 5.53 21.57
N ARG A 283 -7.89 5.07 21.51
CA ARG A 283 -9.04 5.86 21.13
C ARG A 283 -9.90 6.15 22.35
N VAL A 284 -10.19 7.42 22.58
CA VAL A 284 -11.05 7.89 23.65
C VAL A 284 -12.23 8.65 23.05
N ASN A 285 -13.45 8.21 23.28
CA ASN A 285 -14.67 8.89 22.88
C ASN A 285 -15.39 9.38 24.15
N ALA A 286 -15.52 10.68 24.30
CA ALA A 286 -16.16 11.31 25.44
C ALA A 286 -17.41 12.10 24.99
N SER A 287 -18.54 11.79 25.60
CA SER A 287 -19.80 12.49 25.35
C SER A 287 -19.96 13.61 26.36
N LEU A 288 -19.43 14.80 26.03
CA LEU A 288 -19.52 16.00 26.87
C LEU A 288 -20.93 16.63 26.78
N ARG A 289 -21.19 17.67 27.57
CA ARG A 289 -22.53 18.29 27.65
C ARG A 289 -23.12 18.71 26.28
N SER A 290 -22.33 19.36 25.43
CA SER A 290 -22.76 19.95 24.15
C SER A 290 -22.09 19.33 22.92
N VAL A 291 -20.99 18.56 23.10
CA VAL A 291 -20.21 17.99 22.01
C VAL A 291 -19.80 16.56 22.32
N ASN A 292 -19.59 15.78 21.28
CA ASN A 292 -18.85 14.52 21.34
C ASN A 292 -17.40 14.82 20.95
N LEU A 293 -16.47 14.44 21.81
CA LEU A 293 -15.03 14.57 21.59
C LEU A 293 -14.45 13.17 21.36
N SER A 294 -13.72 13.01 20.29
CA SER A 294 -12.91 11.81 20.03
C SER A 294 -11.46 12.20 20.02
N SER A 295 -10.63 11.39 20.68
CA SER A 295 -9.15 11.50 20.65
C SER A 295 -8.57 10.18 20.15
N VAL A 296 -7.66 10.22 19.20
CA VAL A 296 -6.90 9.07 18.70
C VAL A 296 -5.43 9.37 18.83
N THR A 297 -4.75 8.61 19.67
CA THR A 297 -3.29 8.70 19.89
C THR A 297 -2.65 7.41 19.41
N SER A 298 -1.52 7.46 18.70
CA SER A 298 -0.78 6.25 18.39
C SER A 298 0.72 6.41 18.51
N LEU A 299 1.38 5.30 18.85
CA LEU A 299 2.82 5.08 18.76
C LEU A 299 3.07 3.94 17.78
N GLN A 300 3.95 4.16 16.79
CA GLN A 300 4.31 3.17 15.79
C GLN A 300 5.82 3.00 15.76
N LEU A 301 6.26 1.75 15.78
CA LEU A 301 7.67 1.35 15.70
C LEU A 301 7.82 0.44 14.49
N LEU A 302 8.85 0.69 13.70
CA LEU A 302 9.22 -0.14 12.56
C LEU A 302 10.72 -0.38 12.60
N HIS A 303 11.10 -1.63 12.47
CA HIS A 303 12.46 -2.05 12.13
C HIS A 303 12.38 -2.97 10.93
N ASP A 304 13.06 -2.62 9.85
CA ASP A 304 13.16 -3.50 8.70
C ASP A 304 14.59 -3.57 8.14
N SER A 305 14.86 -4.66 7.45
CA SER A 305 16.15 -4.92 6.78
C SER A 305 15.90 -5.63 5.46
N MET A 306 16.49 -5.11 4.41
CA MET A 306 16.46 -5.64 3.05
C MET A 306 17.86 -5.93 2.57
N ASP A 307 18.11 -7.16 2.14
CA ASP A 307 19.28 -7.53 1.33
C ASP A 307 18.83 -7.73 -0.11
N LEU A 308 19.54 -7.20 -1.05
CA LEU A 308 19.13 -7.22 -2.46
C LEU A 308 20.32 -7.42 -3.39
N ASP A 309 20.23 -8.45 -4.25
CA ASP A 309 21.00 -8.54 -5.48
C ASP A 309 20.46 -7.46 -6.45
N GLN A 310 21.22 -6.43 -6.71
CA GLN A 310 20.74 -5.27 -7.48
C GLN A 310 20.73 -5.49 -8.98
N ASP A 311 21.56 -6.41 -9.49
CA ASP A 311 21.62 -6.69 -10.92
C ASP A 311 20.75 -7.89 -11.34
N PHE A 312 20.30 -8.72 -10.40
CA PHE A 312 19.46 -9.91 -10.60
C PHE A 312 19.98 -10.86 -11.68
N THR A 313 21.33 -11.00 -11.78
CA THR A 313 22.01 -11.87 -12.74
C THR A 313 23.02 -12.78 -12.03
N PRO A 314 23.60 -13.80 -12.71
CA PRO A 314 24.67 -14.61 -12.13
C PRO A 314 26.02 -13.89 -11.98
N LYS A 315 26.10 -12.60 -12.29
CA LYS A 315 27.34 -11.81 -12.20
C LYS A 315 27.47 -11.20 -10.80
N SER A 316 28.71 -11.07 -10.33
CA SER A 316 29.02 -10.40 -9.06
C SER A 316 29.14 -8.87 -9.26
N MET A 317 27.99 -8.18 -9.48
CA MET A 317 27.98 -6.74 -9.78
C MET A 317 27.95 -5.89 -8.54
N PHE A 318 26.83 -5.82 -7.85
CA PHE A 318 26.68 -5.06 -6.61
C PHE A 318 25.43 -5.48 -5.83
N THR A 319 25.53 -5.35 -4.51
CA THR A 319 24.43 -5.62 -3.57
C THR A 319 24.05 -4.38 -2.79
N LEU A 320 22.78 -4.27 -2.44
CA LEU A 320 22.25 -3.27 -1.53
C LEU A 320 21.82 -3.97 -0.23
N ASN A 321 22.30 -3.46 0.90
CA ASN A 321 21.72 -3.75 2.20
C ASN A 321 21.05 -2.47 2.70
N GLN A 322 19.78 -2.52 3.08
CA GLN A 322 19.07 -1.36 3.62
C GLN A 322 18.40 -1.74 4.92
N THR A 323 18.73 -1.00 5.99
CA THR A 323 18.12 -1.16 7.30
C THR A 323 17.48 0.14 7.74
N GLN A 324 16.26 0.06 8.27
CA GLN A 324 15.52 1.22 8.78
C GLN A 324 15.07 0.99 10.22
N ASN A 325 15.12 2.07 11.00
CA ASN A 325 14.61 2.15 12.36
C ASN A 325 13.72 3.37 12.48
N GLN A 326 12.42 3.16 12.61
CA GLN A 326 11.45 4.24 12.61
C GLN A 326 10.64 4.29 13.90
N VAL A 327 10.38 5.49 14.36
CA VAL A 327 9.43 5.81 15.43
C VAL A 327 8.50 6.89 14.93
N ALA A 328 7.19 6.69 15.07
CA ALA A 328 6.19 7.69 14.73
C ALA A 328 5.14 7.81 15.84
N VAL A 329 4.73 9.05 16.12
CA VAL A 329 3.66 9.37 17.06
C VAL A 329 2.61 10.18 16.32
N THR A 330 1.33 9.85 16.52
CA THR A 330 0.20 10.59 15.95
C THR A 330 -0.78 10.99 17.01
N GLN A 331 -1.39 12.16 16.86
CA GLN A 331 -2.49 12.64 17.69
C GLN A 331 -3.57 13.27 16.84
N GLU A 332 -4.81 12.90 17.08
CA GLU A 332 -5.97 13.50 16.44
C GLU A 332 -7.06 13.80 17.47
N PHE A 333 -7.67 14.95 17.35
CA PHE A 333 -8.87 15.32 18.09
C PHE A 333 -10.00 15.65 17.10
N VAL A 334 -11.18 15.09 17.32
CA VAL A 334 -12.38 15.33 16.51
C VAL A 334 -13.49 15.76 17.42
N VAL A 335 -14.13 16.87 17.09
CA VAL A 335 -15.25 17.45 17.83
C VAL A 335 -16.49 17.46 16.94
N ARG A 336 -17.62 16.96 17.46
CA ARG A 336 -18.94 16.98 16.83
C ARG A 336 -19.98 17.54 17.78
N PRO A 337 -20.86 18.46 17.34
CA PRO A 337 -21.99 18.91 18.13
C PRO A 337 -22.91 17.72 18.49
N LYS A 338 -23.39 17.64 19.73
CA LYS A 338 -24.42 16.65 20.13
C LYS A 338 -25.80 16.98 19.57
N VAL A 339 -26.10 18.25 19.49
CA VAL A 339 -27.34 18.75 18.96
C VAL A 339 -27.09 19.30 17.58
N SER A 340 -27.23 18.44 16.57
CA SER A 340 -27.29 18.90 15.20
C SER A 340 -28.64 19.59 14.94
N ARG A 341 -28.60 20.69 14.19
CA ARG A 341 -29.85 21.26 13.66
C ARG A 341 -30.36 20.33 12.56
N LYS A 342 -31.68 20.21 12.38
CA LYS A 342 -32.26 19.34 11.33
C LYS A 342 -31.69 19.59 9.93
N TRP A 343 -31.24 20.82 9.67
CA TRP A 343 -30.73 21.24 8.39
C TRP A 343 -29.18 21.38 8.33
N TRP A 344 -28.48 21.34 9.49
CA TRP A 344 -27.02 21.52 9.56
C TRP A 344 -26.40 20.65 10.63
N ASP A 345 -25.35 19.95 10.27
CA ASP A 345 -24.46 19.20 11.13
C ASP A 345 -22.99 19.51 10.73
N SER A 346 -22.04 19.22 11.60
CA SER A 346 -20.65 19.52 11.33
C SER A 346 -19.69 18.69 12.15
N GLN A 347 -18.46 18.60 11.68
CA GLN A 347 -17.33 18.10 12.44
C GLN A 347 -16.10 18.97 12.22
N SER A 348 -15.28 19.10 13.25
CA SER A 348 -13.98 19.78 13.21
C SER A 348 -12.94 18.91 13.84
N GLY A 349 -11.71 19.00 13.37
CA GLY A 349 -10.62 18.26 13.98
C GLY A 349 -9.28 18.95 13.80
N VAL A 350 -8.34 18.52 14.63
CA VAL A 350 -6.92 18.85 14.53
C VAL A 350 -6.13 17.56 14.53
N PHE A 351 -5.09 17.51 13.72
CA PHE A 351 -4.22 16.35 13.57
C PHE A 351 -2.76 16.78 13.63
N ALA A 352 -1.94 15.97 14.27
CA ALA A 352 -0.49 16.14 14.25
C ALA A 352 0.20 14.78 14.22
N PHE A 353 1.34 14.69 13.54
CA PHE A 353 2.28 13.59 13.73
C PHE A 353 3.71 14.09 13.71
N ALA A 354 4.60 13.26 14.28
CA ALA A 354 6.04 13.38 14.15
C ALA A 354 6.61 11.98 13.90
N ARG A 355 7.60 11.89 13.00
CA ARG A 355 8.28 10.65 12.63
C ARG A 355 9.79 10.90 12.58
N TYR A 356 10.53 9.98 13.15
CA TYR A 356 11.97 9.82 12.93
C TYR A 356 12.22 8.51 12.20
N ASN A 357 13.07 8.53 11.18
CA ASN A 357 13.53 7.35 10.46
C ASN A 357 15.07 7.43 10.31
N GLY A 358 15.78 6.56 11.02
CA GLY A 358 17.21 6.33 10.81
C GLY A 358 17.37 5.21 9.79
N MET A 359 18.05 5.48 8.67
CA MET A 359 18.23 4.51 7.60
C MET A 359 19.71 4.37 7.26
N ASP A 360 20.18 3.13 7.17
CA ASP A 360 21.49 2.73 6.67
C ASP A 360 21.27 2.00 5.34
N ALA A 361 21.90 2.45 4.26
CA ALA A 361 21.71 1.91 2.92
C ALA A 361 23.03 1.75 2.16
N PRO A 362 23.99 0.93 2.68
CA PRO A 362 25.27 0.69 1.99
C PRO A 362 25.06 -0.10 0.69
N VAL A 363 25.80 0.33 -0.34
CA VAL A 363 25.93 -0.37 -1.62
C VAL A 363 27.34 -0.97 -1.70
N THR A 364 27.41 -2.29 -1.85
CA THR A 364 28.67 -3.01 -2.00
C THR A 364 28.91 -3.32 -3.48
N PHE A 365 29.92 -2.71 -4.09
CA PHE A 365 30.40 -3.06 -5.42
C PHE A 365 31.30 -4.28 -5.33
N LEU A 366 31.01 -5.27 -6.17
CA LEU A 366 31.73 -6.53 -6.28
C LEU A 366 32.60 -6.51 -7.57
N GLN A 367 33.36 -7.55 -7.80
CA GLN A 367 34.41 -7.59 -8.83
C GLN A 367 33.90 -7.23 -10.23
N ASP A 368 32.80 -7.81 -10.68
CA ASP A 368 32.21 -7.50 -12.00
C ASP A 368 31.67 -6.07 -12.07
N GLY A 369 31.09 -5.58 -10.97
CA GLY A 369 30.57 -4.20 -10.85
C GLY A 369 31.71 -3.18 -10.92
N ILE A 370 32.78 -3.40 -10.17
CA ILE A 370 33.98 -2.55 -10.23
C ILE A 370 34.49 -2.47 -11.66
N ARG A 371 34.62 -3.62 -12.33
CA ARG A 371 35.13 -3.68 -13.70
C ARG A 371 34.17 -3.02 -14.69
N GLN A 372 32.92 -3.48 -14.78
CA GLN A 372 32.01 -3.12 -15.87
C GLN A 372 31.32 -1.75 -15.66
N LEU A 373 30.98 -1.39 -14.43
CA LEU A 373 30.22 -0.13 -14.15
C LEU A 373 31.19 1.05 -13.91
N ILE A 374 32.37 0.79 -13.32
CA ILE A 374 33.28 1.84 -12.89
C ILE A 374 34.48 1.91 -13.85
N LEU A 375 35.33 0.85 -13.93
CA LEU A 375 36.58 0.90 -14.62
C LEU A 375 36.45 0.97 -16.15
N ASP A 376 35.53 0.21 -16.77
CA ASP A 376 35.32 0.25 -18.22
C ASP A 376 34.85 1.64 -18.67
N ASN A 377 33.97 2.26 -17.89
CA ASN A 377 33.50 3.62 -18.16
C ASN A 377 34.63 4.65 -17.96
N ALA A 378 35.34 4.60 -16.82
CA ALA A 378 36.42 5.52 -16.52
C ALA A 378 37.53 5.42 -17.56
N ASN A 379 37.98 4.19 -17.89
CA ASN A 379 39.05 3.95 -18.83
C ASN A 379 38.73 4.32 -20.28
N SER A 380 37.45 4.46 -20.63
CA SER A 380 37.06 4.96 -21.95
C SER A 380 37.32 6.47 -22.13
N HIS A 381 37.46 7.22 -21.03
CA HIS A 381 37.74 8.66 -21.04
C HIS A 381 39.17 9.01 -20.68
N ILE A 382 39.99 8.05 -20.27
CA ILE A 382 41.41 8.27 -19.93
C ILE A 382 42.28 8.17 -21.19
N PRO A 383 43.09 9.20 -21.54
CA PRO A 383 44.03 9.14 -22.63
C PRO A 383 45.01 8.00 -22.44
N SER A 384 45.33 7.26 -23.51
CA SER A 384 46.16 6.05 -23.49
C SER A 384 47.57 6.27 -22.93
N GLU A 385 48.08 7.50 -22.95
CA GLU A 385 49.37 7.91 -22.38
C GLU A 385 49.44 7.73 -20.85
N PHE A 386 48.30 7.86 -20.12
CA PHE A 386 48.24 7.64 -18.69
C PHE A 386 48.13 6.16 -18.31
N GLY A 387 47.83 5.28 -19.28
CA GLY A 387 47.54 3.88 -19.03
C GLY A 387 46.08 3.66 -18.63
N LYS A 388 45.77 2.61 -17.85
CA LYS A 388 44.45 2.27 -17.38
C LYS A 388 44.35 2.48 -15.87
N LEU A 389 43.25 3.00 -15.42
CA LEU A 389 42.87 3.04 -14.00
C LEU A 389 42.56 1.61 -13.52
N GLU A 390 43.11 1.24 -12.39
CA GLU A 390 42.84 -0.01 -11.66
C GLU A 390 42.44 0.32 -10.23
N ILE A 391 41.37 -0.31 -9.73
CA ILE A 391 40.99 -0.33 -8.32
C ILE A 391 41.53 -1.62 -7.74
N LEU A 392 42.14 -1.56 -6.55
CA LEU A 392 42.90 -2.67 -5.99
C LEU A 392 42.06 -3.59 -5.12
N GLU A 393 40.91 -3.12 -4.68
CA GLU A 393 39.93 -3.90 -3.87
C GLU A 393 39.16 -4.87 -4.77
N ASP A 394 38.95 -6.11 -4.28
CA ASP A 394 38.03 -7.06 -4.89
C ASP A 394 36.57 -6.67 -4.66
N LYS A 395 36.33 -5.85 -3.64
CA LYS A 395 35.03 -5.23 -3.29
C LYS A 395 35.24 -3.96 -2.48
N PHE A 396 34.36 -2.97 -2.65
CA PHE A 396 34.30 -1.81 -1.76
C PHE A 396 32.85 -1.41 -1.47
N VAL A 397 32.67 -0.65 -0.39
CA VAL A 397 31.36 -0.25 0.10
C VAL A 397 31.20 1.27 -0.03
N ILE A 398 30.12 1.69 -0.65
CA ILE A 398 29.61 3.04 -0.52
C ILE A 398 28.63 3.02 0.67
N SER A 399 29.05 3.56 1.81
CA SER A 399 28.16 3.77 2.95
C SER A 399 27.22 4.94 2.69
N SER A 400 25.97 4.81 3.13
CA SER A 400 25.00 5.91 3.07
C SER A 400 24.08 5.81 4.26
N ASN A 401 24.16 6.82 5.16
CA ASN A 401 23.40 6.89 6.38
C ASN A 401 22.52 8.14 6.35
N PHE A 402 21.25 7.97 6.74
CA PHE A 402 20.27 9.05 6.72
C PHE A 402 19.54 9.15 8.06
N ALA A 403 19.36 10.38 8.54
CA ALA A 403 18.53 10.72 9.68
C ALA A 403 17.38 11.61 9.20
N ILE A 404 16.20 11.03 9.04
CA ILE A 404 15.05 11.72 8.42
C ILE A 404 14.00 12.02 9.50
N TRP A 405 13.65 13.30 9.65
CA TRP A 405 12.56 13.77 10.49
C TRP A 405 11.44 14.32 9.64
N ASN A 406 10.21 13.93 9.95
CA ASN A 406 9.02 14.48 9.33
C ASN A 406 8.02 14.87 10.40
N TYR A 407 7.30 15.98 10.18
CA TYR A 407 6.15 16.32 10.99
C TYR A 407 5.02 16.89 10.13
N ASN A 408 3.82 16.78 10.61
CA ASN A 408 2.64 17.38 10.01
C ASN A 408 1.72 17.92 11.09
N VAL A 409 1.15 19.09 10.86
CA VAL A 409 0.11 19.69 11.71
C VAL A 409 -1.01 20.18 10.81
N ALA A 410 -2.24 19.81 11.15
CA ALA A 410 -3.40 20.16 10.35
C ALA A 410 -4.63 20.51 11.18
N ALA A 411 -5.47 21.36 10.61
CA ALA A 411 -6.80 21.68 11.12
C ALA A 411 -7.82 21.50 9.99
N TYR A 412 -8.98 20.91 10.28
CA TYR A 412 -10.02 20.68 9.30
C TYR A 412 -11.42 20.88 9.85
N HIS A 413 -12.33 21.17 8.93
CA HIS A 413 -13.76 21.32 9.20
C HIS A 413 -14.59 20.79 8.02
N GLU A 414 -15.65 20.06 8.31
CA GLU A 414 -16.71 19.73 7.34
C GLU A 414 -18.08 20.11 7.91
N SER A 415 -18.91 20.74 7.06
CA SER A 415 -20.31 21.04 7.33
C SER A 415 -21.21 20.28 6.38
N TYR A 416 -22.32 19.81 6.89
CA TYR A 416 -23.34 19.02 6.19
C TYR A 416 -24.68 19.74 6.26
N PHE A 417 -25.21 20.12 5.08
CA PHE A 417 -26.45 20.88 4.96
C PHE A 417 -27.54 20.02 4.34
N ARG A 418 -28.62 19.80 5.05
CA ARG A 418 -29.77 19.01 4.60
C ARG A 418 -30.93 19.92 4.21
N PHE A 419 -31.26 19.98 2.91
CA PHE A 419 -32.35 20.76 2.34
C PHE A 419 -33.30 19.84 1.55
N GLY A 420 -34.39 19.41 2.16
CA GLY A 420 -35.32 18.50 1.54
C GLY A 420 -34.66 17.19 1.11
N ARG A 421 -34.45 17.01 -0.20
CA ARG A 421 -33.84 15.82 -0.80
C ARG A 421 -32.32 15.97 -1.04
N TRP A 422 -31.78 17.14 -0.71
CA TRP A 422 -30.35 17.44 -0.92
C TRP A 422 -29.57 17.32 0.38
N LEU A 423 -28.43 16.71 0.30
CA LEU A 423 -27.38 16.77 1.30
C LEU A 423 -26.15 17.39 0.62
N LEU A 424 -25.78 18.59 1.05
CA LEU A 424 -24.61 19.30 0.58
C LEU A 424 -23.51 19.20 1.63
N THR A 425 -22.28 18.93 1.21
CA THR A 425 -21.10 18.91 2.07
C THR A 425 -20.13 19.97 1.61
N ALA A 426 -19.61 20.77 2.55
CA ALA A 426 -18.53 21.69 2.34
C ALA A 426 -17.44 21.43 3.39
N GLY A 427 -16.23 21.20 2.93
CA GLY A 427 -15.08 20.89 3.79
C GLY A 427 -13.83 21.64 3.38
N LEU A 428 -12.99 21.91 4.37
CA LEU A 428 -11.69 22.55 4.21
C LEU A 428 -10.70 21.96 5.21
N ARG A 429 -9.49 21.67 4.75
CA ARG A 429 -8.34 21.34 5.60
C ARG A 429 -7.16 22.22 5.23
N LEU A 430 -6.46 22.65 6.24
CA LEU A 430 -5.17 23.35 6.17
C LEU A 430 -4.13 22.39 6.72
N ASP A 431 -3.11 22.11 5.94
CA ASP A 431 -2.09 21.10 6.22
C ASP A 431 -0.70 21.73 6.09
N HIS A 432 0.11 21.65 7.14
CA HIS A 432 1.50 22.10 7.14
C HIS A 432 2.42 20.93 7.42
N GLU A 433 3.41 20.74 6.57
CA GLU A 433 4.34 19.61 6.67
C GLU A 433 5.78 20.13 6.54
N GLY A 434 6.69 19.52 7.32
CA GLY A 434 8.11 19.77 7.27
C GLY A 434 8.89 18.48 7.28
N ASP A 435 9.88 18.40 6.39
CA ASP A 435 10.79 17.27 6.23
C ASP A 435 12.23 17.77 6.40
N PHE A 436 13.04 17.01 7.13
CA PHE A 436 14.48 17.26 7.33
C PHE A 436 15.23 15.97 7.11
N MET A 437 16.34 16.02 6.41
CA MET A 437 17.23 14.88 6.17
C MET A 437 18.67 15.29 6.42
N GLY A 438 19.30 14.70 7.44
CA GLY A 438 20.75 14.64 7.54
C GLY A 438 21.27 13.45 6.78
N TYR A 439 22.37 13.58 6.04
CA TYR A 439 22.99 12.51 5.29
C TYR A 439 24.49 12.46 5.51
N ASP A 440 25.04 11.23 5.52
CA ASP A 440 26.44 10.93 5.68
C ASP A 440 26.78 9.74 4.77
N SER A 441 27.43 10.02 3.64
CA SER A 441 27.84 8.99 2.67
C SER A 441 29.35 9.05 2.47
N GLY A 442 29.99 7.88 2.36
CA GLY A 442 31.43 7.81 2.17
C GLY A 442 31.89 6.52 1.52
N ALA A 443 33.07 6.55 0.89
CA ALA A 443 33.75 5.39 0.36
C ALA A 443 35.26 5.57 0.41
N ASP A 444 35.96 4.48 0.73
CA ASP A 444 37.42 4.39 0.74
C ASP A 444 37.87 3.37 -0.28
N ILE A 445 38.81 3.76 -1.16
CA ILE A 445 39.41 2.87 -2.16
C ILE A 445 40.91 3.15 -2.33
N HIS A 446 41.61 2.16 -2.89
CA HIS A 446 42.95 2.33 -3.38
C HIS A 446 42.98 2.14 -4.88
N PHE A 447 43.60 3.08 -5.57
CA PHE A 447 43.70 3.00 -7.02
C PHE A 447 45.17 3.19 -7.48
N LYS A 448 45.47 2.74 -8.67
CA LYS A 448 46.71 3.01 -9.38
C LYS A 448 46.44 3.16 -10.87
N MET A 449 47.41 3.76 -11.54
CA MET A 449 47.46 3.72 -13.02
C MET A 449 48.35 2.59 -13.46
N SER A 450 47.97 1.82 -14.48
CA SER A 450 48.76 0.65 -14.96
C SER A 450 50.19 0.97 -15.33
N LYS A 451 50.50 2.24 -15.64
CA LYS A 451 51.86 2.76 -15.95
C LYS A 451 52.56 3.37 -14.73
N MET A 452 51.94 3.41 -13.58
CA MET A 452 52.49 3.90 -12.30
C MET A 452 52.67 2.73 -11.33
N SER A 453 53.71 2.78 -10.53
CA SER A 453 53.93 1.79 -9.46
C SER A 453 53.29 2.19 -8.12
N GLU A 454 52.92 3.44 -8.01
CA GLU A 454 52.35 4.02 -6.75
C GLU A 454 50.88 3.68 -6.61
N CYS A 455 50.51 3.19 -5.43
CA CYS A 455 49.15 2.98 -4.97
C CYS A 455 48.68 4.26 -4.28
N ILE A 456 47.57 4.81 -4.70
CA ILE A 456 47.05 6.07 -4.19
C ILE A 456 45.75 5.77 -3.39
N PRO A 457 45.74 6.04 -2.07
CA PRO A 457 44.50 5.99 -1.32
C PRO A 457 43.57 7.17 -1.68
N TYR A 458 42.30 6.91 -1.77
CA TYR A 458 41.28 7.93 -2.00
C TYR A 458 40.06 7.70 -1.12
N SER A 459 39.70 8.74 -0.36
CA SER A 459 38.45 8.79 0.43
C SER A 459 37.53 9.83 -0.17
N ALA A 460 36.29 9.46 -0.37
CA ALA A 460 35.20 10.36 -0.74
C ALA A 460 34.22 10.47 0.42
N ASP A 461 33.90 11.68 0.83
CA ASP A 461 32.91 11.98 1.84
C ASP A 461 31.89 12.98 1.28
N TYR A 462 30.60 12.72 1.55
CA TYR A 462 29.49 13.56 1.15
C TYR A 462 28.48 13.69 2.30
N LYS A 463 28.53 14.80 3.02
CA LYS A 463 27.76 15.02 4.26
C LYS A 463 27.03 16.37 4.19
N GLY A 464 25.87 16.41 4.80
CA GLY A 464 25.07 17.63 4.92
C GLY A 464 23.65 17.38 5.39
N ASP A 465 22.83 18.40 5.21
CA ASP A 465 21.41 18.39 5.54
C ASP A 465 20.59 19.08 4.46
N GLU A 466 19.39 18.57 4.29
CA GLU A 466 18.36 19.16 3.41
C GLU A 466 17.05 19.30 4.18
N SER A 467 16.25 20.29 3.79
CA SER A 467 14.92 20.50 4.37
C SER A 467 13.91 20.93 3.35
N ASN A 468 12.67 20.56 3.58
CA ASN A 468 11.55 20.89 2.72
C ASN A 468 10.32 21.25 3.57
N PHE A 469 9.64 22.35 3.21
CA PHE A 469 8.44 22.80 3.92
C PHE A 469 7.37 23.15 2.90
N TYR A 470 6.14 22.76 3.18
CA TYR A 470 5.02 23.11 2.33
C TYR A 470 3.72 23.24 3.11
N PHE A 471 2.80 23.94 2.51
CA PHE A 471 1.47 24.19 3.04
C PHE A 471 0.43 23.87 1.99
N GLU A 472 -0.51 22.99 2.35
CA GLU A 472 -1.55 22.54 1.44
C GLU A 472 -2.95 22.93 1.95
N VAL A 473 -3.79 23.36 1.01
CA VAL A 473 -5.19 23.70 1.25
C VAL A 473 -6.06 22.70 0.51
N LEU A 474 -6.89 21.96 1.24
CA LEU A 474 -7.64 20.82 0.72
C LEU A 474 -9.15 21.06 0.81
N PRO A 475 -9.74 21.79 -0.13
CA PRO A 475 -11.18 21.99 -0.20
C PRO A 475 -11.92 20.76 -0.73
N LYS A 476 -13.16 20.60 -0.30
CA LYS A 476 -14.12 19.62 -0.82
C LYS A 476 -15.52 20.24 -0.84
N VAL A 477 -16.21 20.03 -1.94
CA VAL A 477 -17.64 20.33 -2.05
C VAL A 477 -18.33 19.12 -2.68
N SER A 478 -19.42 18.66 -2.09
CA SER A 478 -20.18 17.58 -2.69
C SER A 478 -21.69 17.77 -2.47
N ALA A 479 -22.46 17.15 -3.36
CA ALA A 479 -23.91 17.15 -3.32
C ALA A 479 -24.43 15.73 -3.50
N LEU A 480 -25.36 15.33 -2.65
CA LEU A 480 -26.13 14.10 -2.78
C LEU A 480 -27.60 14.47 -2.92
N PHE A 481 -28.24 13.97 -3.98
CA PHE A 481 -29.67 14.15 -4.24
C PHE A 481 -30.40 12.83 -4.10
N ASP A 482 -31.36 12.75 -3.17
CA ASP A 482 -32.24 11.59 -3.03
C ASP A 482 -33.43 11.71 -3.99
N ALA A 483 -33.33 10.98 -5.11
CA ALA A 483 -34.38 10.93 -6.14
C ALA A 483 -35.52 9.95 -5.78
N SER A 484 -35.43 9.24 -4.64
CA SER A 484 -36.43 8.26 -4.23
C SER A 484 -37.81 8.94 -4.03
N THR A 485 -38.81 8.46 -4.71
CA THR A 485 -40.18 8.87 -4.50
C THR A 485 -40.80 8.03 -3.37
N ARG A 486 -41.90 8.51 -2.76
CA ARG A 486 -42.62 7.74 -1.76
C ARG A 486 -43.03 6.34 -2.27
N ARG A 487 -43.51 6.25 -3.53
CA ARG A 487 -43.85 4.96 -4.15
C ARG A 487 -42.63 4.04 -4.33
N MET A 488 -41.46 4.59 -4.61
CA MET A 488 -40.23 3.81 -4.66
C MET A 488 -39.84 3.29 -3.28
N ALA A 489 -39.85 4.14 -2.29
CA ALA A 489 -39.56 3.76 -0.89
C ALA A 489 -40.52 2.67 -0.36
N GLU A 490 -41.84 2.77 -0.64
CA GLU A 490 -42.83 1.75 -0.31
C GLU A 490 -42.53 0.40 -1.03
N ARG A 491 -41.85 0.43 -2.14
CA ARG A 491 -41.38 -0.75 -2.88
C ARG A 491 -39.95 -1.22 -2.49
N GLY A 492 -39.35 -0.60 -1.45
CA GLY A 492 -38.00 -0.89 -1.02
C GLY A 492 -36.90 -0.45 -2.00
N LEU A 493 -37.20 0.51 -2.90
CA LEU A 493 -36.29 1.04 -3.91
C LEU A 493 -35.80 2.43 -3.48
N SER A 494 -34.47 2.63 -3.48
CA SER A 494 -33.81 3.92 -3.27
C SER A 494 -32.93 4.25 -4.47
N LEU A 495 -32.97 5.50 -4.92
CA LEU A 495 -32.17 6.04 -6.01
C LEU A 495 -31.57 7.37 -5.55
N LYS A 496 -30.23 7.46 -5.60
CA LYS A 496 -29.49 8.65 -5.23
C LYS A 496 -28.51 9.03 -6.30
N PHE A 497 -28.33 10.33 -6.53
CA PHE A 497 -27.30 10.88 -7.41
C PHE A 497 -26.31 11.69 -6.58
N MET A 498 -25.06 11.66 -6.97
CA MET A 498 -23.98 12.35 -6.28
C MET A 498 -23.09 13.10 -7.27
N ALA A 499 -22.57 14.24 -6.82
CA ALA A 499 -21.53 15.00 -7.50
C ALA A 499 -20.53 15.51 -6.46
N SER A 500 -19.24 15.51 -6.79
CA SER A 500 -18.22 16.04 -5.90
C SER A 500 -17.07 16.68 -6.67
N VAL A 501 -16.45 17.67 -6.01
CA VAL A 501 -15.16 18.24 -6.39
C VAL A 501 -14.30 18.25 -5.13
N SER A 502 -13.13 17.65 -5.20
CA SER A 502 -12.22 17.54 -4.07
C SER A 502 -10.76 17.65 -4.50
N ARG A 503 -9.93 18.20 -3.62
CA ARG A 503 -8.48 18.26 -3.79
C ARG A 503 -7.80 17.29 -2.85
N GLY A 504 -6.79 16.59 -3.35
CA GLY A 504 -5.92 15.72 -2.59
C GLY A 504 -4.47 16.01 -2.89
N TYR A 505 -3.58 15.54 -1.99
CA TYR A 505 -2.13 15.62 -2.22
C TYR A 505 -1.42 14.38 -1.69
N LYS A 506 -0.24 14.16 -2.23
CA LYS A 506 0.76 13.20 -1.77
C LYS A 506 2.00 13.98 -1.38
N SER A 507 2.58 13.67 -0.23
CA SER A 507 3.72 14.37 0.35
C SER A 507 4.93 14.40 -0.58
N GLY A 508 5.75 15.43 -0.45
CA GLY A 508 7.11 15.49 -0.95
C GLY A 508 8.06 14.59 -0.16
N GLY A 509 9.36 14.76 -0.35
CA GLY A 509 10.38 14.00 0.36
C GLY A 509 11.76 14.11 -0.26
N PHE A 510 12.62 13.13 0.04
CA PHE A 510 14.01 13.07 -0.37
C PHE A 510 14.32 11.78 -1.12
N ASN A 511 15.15 11.87 -2.14
CA ASN A 511 15.66 10.74 -2.92
C ASN A 511 16.93 10.16 -2.28
N THR A 512 16.79 9.24 -1.35
CA THR A 512 17.95 8.61 -0.68
C THR A 512 18.71 7.63 -1.59
N GLN A 513 18.03 7.02 -2.56
CA GLN A 513 18.63 6.00 -3.43
C GLN A 513 19.68 6.53 -4.42
N ILE A 514 19.68 7.83 -4.70
CA ILE A 514 20.63 8.43 -5.66
C ILE A 514 21.99 8.77 -5.01
N PHE A 515 22.10 8.71 -3.68
CA PHE A 515 23.32 9.13 -2.98
C PHE A 515 24.54 8.24 -3.32
N SER A 516 24.33 6.96 -3.57
CA SER A 516 25.42 6.08 -4.04
C SER A 516 25.99 6.52 -5.38
N ASP A 517 25.12 6.98 -6.29
CA ASP A 517 25.57 7.46 -7.61
C ASP A 517 26.21 8.85 -7.51
N ILE A 518 25.69 9.73 -6.65
CA ILE A 518 26.32 11.04 -6.35
C ILE A 518 27.74 10.79 -5.84
N LEU A 519 27.92 9.91 -4.87
CA LEU A 519 29.22 9.61 -4.29
C LEU A 519 30.15 8.93 -5.30
N GLN A 520 29.65 7.99 -6.11
CA GLN A 520 30.42 7.35 -7.18
C GLN A 520 30.94 8.40 -8.17
N ASN A 521 30.13 9.36 -8.61
CA ASN A 521 30.55 10.43 -9.50
C ASN A 521 31.55 11.37 -8.82
N THR A 522 31.32 11.77 -7.56
CA THR A 522 32.25 12.57 -6.77
C THR A 522 33.62 11.89 -6.66
N MET A 523 33.61 10.59 -6.37
CA MET A 523 34.83 9.76 -6.30
C MET A 523 35.57 9.74 -7.63
N MET A 524 34.88 9.48 -8.75
CA MET A 524 35.49 9.45 -10.06
C MET A 524 36.07 10.80 -10.48
N ASN A 525 35.33 11.89 -10.28
CA ASN A 525 35.81 13.25 -10.56
C ASN A 525 37.04 13.59 -9.72
N GLY A 526 37.04 13.19 -8.45
CA GLY A 526 38.19 13.40 -7.56
C GLY A 526 39.43 12.61 -7.97
N ILE A 527 39.27 11.34 -8.37
CA ILE A 527 40.37 10.52 -8.91
C ILE A 527 40.94 11.14 -10.20
N MET A 528 40.06 11.53 -11.14
CA MET A 528 40.46 12.14 -12.40
C MET A 528 41.18 13.49 -12.17
N SER A 529 40.67 14.32 -11.24
CA SER A 529 41.32 15.58 -10.87
C SER A 529 42.71 15.37 -10.29
N LYS A 530 42.98 14.34 -9.48
CA LYS A 530 44.32 13.99 -8.99
C LYS A 530 45.27 13.56 -10.12
N LEU A 531 44.72 13.06 -11.23
CA LEU A 531 45.46 12.70 -12.43
C LEU A 531 45.63 13.88 -13.41
N GLY A 532 45.11 15.08 -13.08
CA GLY A 532 45.11 16.25 -13.96
C GLY A 532 44.09 16.16 -15.11
N ILE A 533 43.14 15.23 -15.04
CA ILE A 533 42.09 15.03 -16.03
C ILE A 533 40.82 15.68 -15.51
N TYR A 534 40.33 16.67 -16.22
CA TYR A 534 39.05 17.34 -15.85
C TYR A 534 37.95 16.81 -16.76
N LEU A 535 36.95 16.18 -16.16
CA LEU A 535 35.76 15.72 -16.86
C LEU A 535 34.73 16.87 -16.88
N ASP A 536 34.12 17.11 -18.04
CA ASP A 536 33.02 18.06 -18.16
C ASP A 536 31.84 17.50 -17.38
N SER A 537 31.48 18.15 -16.27
CA SER A 537 30.36 17.79 -15.42
C SER A 537 29.07 18.53 -15.84
N GLU A 538 28.61 18.30 -17.08
CA GLU A 538 27.28 18.80 -17.46
C GLU A 538 26.22 17.98 -16.72
N GLY A 539 25.45 18.64 -15.83
CA GLY A 539 24.27 18.06 -15.15
C GLY A 539 24.55 17.33 -13.84
N GLU A 540 25.49 17.80 -13.02
CA GLU A 540 25.75 17.22 -11.68
C GLU A 540 24.49 17.23 -10.80
N VAL A 541 24.02 16.04 -10.43
CA VAL A 541 22.99 15.88 -9.37
C VAL A 541 23.68 16.11 -8.03
N ASN A 542 23.13 16.98 -7.23
CA ASN A 542 23.58 17.28 -5.86
C ASN A 542 22.47 16.99 -4.85
N ALA A 543 22.76 17.10 -3.55
CA ALA A 543 21.78 16.82 -2.50
C ALA A 543 20.51 17.68 -2.60
N ALA A 544 20.62 18.98 -2.96
CA ALA A 544 19.46 19.85 -3.12
C ALA A 544 18.53 19.38 -4.26
N SER A 545 19.07 18.77 -5.33
CA SER A 545 18.27 18.20 -6.41
C SER A 545 17.56 16.90 -6.03
N THR A 546 17.89 16.31 -4.87
CA THR A 546 17.22 15.11 -4.35
C THR A 546 15.87 15.40 -3.71
N VAL A 547 15.57 16.68 -3.41
CA VAL A 547 14.30 17.12 -2.83
C VAL A 547 13.22 17.13 -3.90
N TYR A 548 12.09 16.48 -3.64
CA TYR A 548 10.91 16.56 -4.51
C TYR A 548 9.68 17.11 -3.78
N LYS A 549 8.87 17.86 -4.54
CA LYS A 549 7.70 18.59 -4.02
C LYS A 549 6.47 17.69 -3.92
N PRO A 550 5.44 18.09 -3.15
CA PRO A 550 4.14 17.42 -3.14
C PRO A 550 3.54 17.32 -4.55
N GLU A 551 2.92 16.16 -4.81
CA GLU A 551 2.03 15.96 -5.95
C GLU A 551 0.60 16.28 -5.52
N THR A 552 -0.15 17.00 -6.33
CA THR A 552 -1.54 17.41 -6.02
C THR A 552 -2.48 17.01 -7.12
N CYS A 553 -3.75 16.76 -6.79
CA CYS A 553 -4.78 16.51 -7.77
C CYS A 553 -6.09 17.23 -7.42
N ILE A 554 -6.89 17.51 -8.45
CA ILE A 554 -8.30 17.88 -8.35
C ILE A 554 -9.11 16.81 -9.08
N ASP A 555 -10.10 16.26 -8.40
CA ASP A 555 -11.02 15.26 -8.91
C ASP A 555 -12.43 15.81 -9.00
N TYR A 556 -13.08 15.54 -10.14
CA TYR A 556 -14.47 15.83 -10.42
C TYR A 556 -15.20 14.51 -10.61
N GLU A 557 -16.22 14.26 -9.78
CA GLU A 557 -17.00 13.04 -9.83
C GLU A 557 -18.47 13.28 -10.03
N LEU A 558 -19.11 12.39 -10.78
CA LEU A 558 -20.55 12.30 -10.94
C LEU A 558 -20.98 10.83 -10.85
N GLY A 559 -21.96 10.52 -10.01
CA GLY A 559 -22.37 9.14 -9.83
C GLY A 559 -23.83 8.96 -9.47
N GLY A 560 -24.25 7.69 -9.49
CA GLY A 560 -25.57 7.26 -9.07
C GLY A 560 -25.52 5.96 -8.30
N ARG A 561 -26.41 5.80 -7.32
CA ARG A 561 -26.60 4.60 -6.52
C ARG A 561 -28.06 4.16 -6.53
N LEU A 562 -28.25 2.87 -6.73
CA LEU A 562 -29.54 2.22 -6.68
C LEU A 562 -29.50 1.13 -5.60
N SER A 563 -30.48 1.08 -4.72
CA SER A 563 -30.69 -0.05 -3.82
C SER A 563 -32.14 -0.52 -3.89
N LEU A 564 -32.34 -1.84 -3.85
CA LEU A 564 -33.65 -2.49 -3.85
C LEU A 564 -33.65 -3.60 -2.81
N THR A 565 -34.56 -3.53 -1.86
CA THR A 565 -34.81 -4.60 -0.89
C THR A 565 -36.29 -4.96 -0.91
N ARG A 566 -36.65 -6.08 -1.55
CA ARG A 566 -38.03 -6.52 -1.72
C ARG A 566 -38.14 -8.00 -2.04
N ASN A 567 -39.12 -8.68 -1.42
CA ASN A 567 -39.45 -10.11 -1.69
C ASN A 567 -38.23 -11.03 -1.63
N GLY A 568 -37.32 -10.79 -0.67
CA GLY A 568 -36.09 -11.57 -0.52
C GLY A 568 -34.97 -11.20 -1.50
N HIS A 569 -35.20 -10.25 -2.41
CA HIS A 569 -34.14 -9.66 -3.22
C HIS A 569 -33.46 -8.50 -2.46
N SER A 570 -32.15 -8.47 -2.47
CA SER A 570 -31.32 -7.33 -2.05
C SER A 570 -30.38 -7.01 -3.21
N LEU A 571 -30.54 -5.86 -3.82
CA LEU A 571 -29.73 -5.35 -4.93
C LEU A 571 -29.12 -4.01 -4.50
N ALA A 572 -27.82 -3.86 -4.64
CA ALA A 572 -27.12 -2.60 -4.60
C ALA A 572 -26.33 -2.44 -5.89
N ALA A 573 -26.45 -1.29 -6.52
CA ALA A 573 -25.71 -0.96 -7.74
C ALA A 573 -25.21 0.48 -7.68
N SER A 574 -24.02 0.72 -8.16
CA SER A 574 -23.45 2.07 -8.27
C SER A 574 -22.72 2.24 -9.59
N VAL A 575 -22.72 3.47 -10.08
CA VAL A 575 -21.93 3.91 -11.23
C VAL A 575 -21.33 5.27 -10.89
N THR A 576 -20.06 5.49 -11.23
CA THR A 576 -19.37 6.75 -11.03
C THR A 576 -18.48 7.05 -12.23
N ALA A 577 -18.62 8.23 -12.79
CA ALA A 577 -17.68 8.81 -13.75
C ALA A 577 -16.78 9.82 -13.03
N TYR A 578 -15.50 9.85 -13.38
CA TYR A 578 -14.52 10.74 -12.76
C TYR A 578 -13.58 11.38 -13.78
N ASN A 579 -13.01 12.52 -13.41
CA ASN A 579 -11.91 13.19 -14.11
C ASN A 579 -10.94 13.79 -13.10
N ILE A 580 -9.75 13.21 -13.01
CA ILE A 580 -8.66 13.60 -12.11
C ILE A 580 -7.61 14.32 -12.94
N ASN A 581 -7.19 15.50 -12.48
CA ASN A 581 -6.07 16.25 -13.04
C ASN A 581 -5.00 16.38 -11.96
N CYS A 582 -3.81 15.84 -12.23
CA CYS A 582 -2.66 15.88 -11.31
C CYS A 582 -1.60 16.87 -11.80
N ARG A 583 -0.96 17.55 -10.86
CA ARG A 583 0.17 18.46 -11.07
C ARG A 583 1.36 18.05 -10.22
N ASN A 584 2.55 18.40 -10.68
CA ASN A 584 3.80 18.02 -10.05
C ASN A 584 3.88 16.49 -9.84
N GLN A 585 3.45 15.72 -10.84
CA GLN A 585 3.43 14.26 -10.71
C GLN A 585 4.83 13.75 -10.37
N GLN A 586 4.89 12.97 -9.31
CA GLN A 586 6.11 12.32 -8.85
C GLN A 586 6.35 11.06 -9.69
N ILE A 587 7.37 11.10 -10.52
CA ILE A 587 7.76 9.99 -11.41
C ILE A 587 9.22 9.64 -11.21
N THR A 588 9.56 8.41 -11.52
CA THR A 588 10.94 7.93 -11.45
C THR A 588 11.68 8.34 -12.71
N VAL A 589 12.80 9.06 -12.56
CA VAL A 589 13.73 9.44 -13.63
C VAL A 589 15.11 8.85 -13.40
N PHE A 590 15.95 8.81 -14.45
CA PHE A 590 17.32 8.31 -14.40
C PHE A 590 18.27 9.43 -14.82
N PRO A 591 18.76 10.26 -13.89
CA PRO A 591 19.48 11.50 -14.20
C PRO A 591 20.79 11.26 -14.96
N TYR A 592 21.48 10.15 -14.70
CA TYR A 592 22.79 9.83 -15.35
C TYR A 592 22.66 8.97 -16.62
N GLY A 593 21.46 8.68 -17.07
CA GLY A 593 21.19 8.10 -18.39
C GLY A 593 21.57 6.66 -18.64
N LYS A 594 22.32 6.01 -17.78
CA LYS A 594 22.72 4.59 -17.91
C LYS A 594 22.01 3.66 -16.91
N GLY A 595 21.01 4.16 -16.18
CA GLY A 595 20.06 3.32 -15.44
C GLY A 595 20.58 2.67 -14.16
N THR A 596 21.58 3.26 -13.51
CA THR A 596 22.03 2.81 -12.20
C THR A 596 21.29 3.57 -11.08
N GLY A 597 21.23 4.88 -11.13
CA GLY A 597 20.55 5.69 -10.15
C GLY A 597 19.12 6.06 -10.52
N ARG A 598 18.21 5.90 -9.59
CA ARG A 598 16.81 6.30 -9.71
C ARG A 598 16.52 7.45 -8.77
N MET A 599 15.77 8.45 -9.24
CA MET A 599 15.23 9.48 -8.36
C MET A 599 13.78 9.80 -8.71
N MET A 600 13.04 10.29 -7.73
CA MET A 600 11.74 10.92 -7.95
C MET A 600 11.95 12.34 -8.42
N ALA A 601 11.27 12.73 -9.49
CA ALA A 601 11.20 14.11 -9.95
C ALA A 601 9.75 14.54 -10.10
N ASN A 602 9.48 15.83 -9.95
CA ASN A 602 8.18 16.43 -10.25
C ASN A 602 8.14 16.84 -11.73
N ALA A 603 8.01 15.85 -12.60
CA ALA A 603 8.33 16.04 -14.02
C ALA A 603 7.09 16.13 -14.91
N GLY A 604 5.89 16.41 -14.40
CA GLY A 604 4.81 16.53 -15.32
C GLY A 604 3.42 16.81 -14.74
N GLU A 605 2.48 16.87 -15.66
CA GLU A 605 1.04 16.86 -15.37
C GLU A 605 0.43 15.60 -15.95
N SER A 606 -0.54 15.04 -15.25
CA SER A 606 -1.29 13.89 -15.76
C SER A 606 -2.79 14.06 -15.58
N ARG A 607 -3.52 13.26 -16.35
CA ARG A 607 -4.96 13.22 -16.28
C ARG A 607 -5.44 11.78 -16.34
N SER A 608 -6.37 11.42 -15.44
CA SER A 608 -7.08 10.15 -15.49
C SER A 608 -8.59 10.38 -15.60
N ARG A 609 -9.23 9.72 -16.55
CA ARG A 609 -10.68 9.75 -16.75
C ARG A 609 -11.21 8.33 -16.81
N GLY A 610 -12.39 8.11 -16.25
CA GLY A 610 -12.95 6.78 -16.29
C GLY A 610 -14.36 6.68 -15.77
N VAL A 611 -14.85 5.45 -15.87
CA VAL A 611 -16.16 5.05 -15.34
C VAL A 611 -15.97 3.77 -14.52
N GLU A 612 -16.52 3.77 -13.33
CA GLU A 612 -16.51 2.63 -12.41
C GLU A 612 -17.95 2.20 -12.13
N SER A 613 -18.17 0.91 -11.99
CA SER A 613 -19.47 0.37 -11.61
C SER A 613 -19.32 -0.82 -10.67
N GLU A 614 -20.29 -0.97 -9.78
CA GLU A 614 -20.39 -2.10 -8.86
C GLU A 614 -21.83 -2.56 -8.76
N VAL A 615 -22.03 -3.89 -8.66
CA VAL A 615 -23.33 -4.52 -8.49
C VAL A 615 -23.18 -5.63 -7.45
N ALA A 616 -24.02 -5.61 -6.43
CA ALA A 616 -24.19 -6.70 -5.48
C ALA A 616 -25.66 -7.10 -5.46
N TRP A 617 -25.95 -8.37 -5.78
CA TRP A 617 -27.29 -8.91 -5.77
C TRP A 617 -27.35 -10.19 -4.96
N ARG A 618 -28.31 -10.25 -4.05
CA ARG A 618 -28.60 -11.45 -3.24
C ARG A 618 -30.08 -11.80 -3.38
N TRP A 619 -30.34 -13.07 -3.57
CA TRP A 619 -31.70 -13.60 -3.61
C TRP A 619 -31.72 -15.03 -3.11
N LYS A 620 -32.41 -15.28 -1.97
CA LYS A 620 -32.37 -16.59 -1.31
C LYS A 620 -30.91 -17.04 -1.08
N GLY A 621 -30.52 -18.21 -1.64
CA GLY A 621 -29.17 -18.74 -1.58
C GLY A 621 -28.20 -18.16 -2.62
N LEU A 622 -28.69 -17.44 -3.64
CA LEU A 622 -27.85 -16.87 -4.72
C LEU A 622 -27.23 -15.55 -4.28
N SER A 623 -25.95 -15.38 -4.57
CA SER A 623 -25.20 -14.12 -4.45
C SER A 623 -24.41 -13.85 -5.72
N ILE A 624 -24.50 -12.60 -6.23
CA ILE A 624 -23.70 -12.13 -7.35
C ILE A 624 -23.07 -10.81 -6.95
N ASN A 625 -21.76 -10.70 -7.10
CA ASN A 625 -21.01 -9.47 -6.94
C ASN A 625 -20.23 -9.24 -8.24
N ALA A 626 -20.30 -8.03 -8.77
CA ALA A 626 -19.54 -7.66 -9.96
C ALA A 626 -19.04 -6.23 -9.82
N SER A 627 -17.84 -5.99 -10.34
CA SER A 627 -17.26 -4.65 -10.44
C SER A 627 -16.59 -4.47 -11.80
N ALA A 628 -16.59 -3.24 -12.30
CA ALA A 628 -15.95 -2.89 -13.56
C ALA A 628 -15.33 -1.50 -13.44
N SER A 629 -14.16 -1.33 -14.05
CA SER A 629 -13.50 -0.04 -14.24
C SER A 629 -12.97 0.05 -15.66
N PHE A 630 -13.27 1.18 -16.31
CA PHE A 630 -12.70 1.57 -17.60
C PHE A 630 -11.99 2.90 -17.38
N MET A 631 -10.70 2.97 -17.73
CA MET A 631 -9.89 4.15 -17.45
C MET A 631 -8.97 4.51 -18.62
N ASP A 632 -8.75 5.82 -18.77
CA ASP A 632 -7.75 6.41 -19.65
C ASP A 632 -6.89 7.38 -18.85
N ALA A 633 -5.75 6.89 -18.36
CA ALA A 633 -4.77 7.65 -17.60
C ALA A 633 -3.57 7.98 -18.49
N ARG A 634 -3.26 9.28 -18.66
CA ARG A 634 -2.23 9.78 -19.58
C ARG A 634 -1.42 10.90 -18.96
N PHE A 635 -0.18 11.00 -19.38
CA PHE A 635 0.62 12.21 -19.21
C PHE A 635 0.01 13.33 -20.07
N VAL A 636 -0.21 14.49 -19.47
CA VAL A 636 -0.61 15.72 -20.20
C VAL A 636 0.65 16.44 -20.67
N SER A 637 1.66 16.48 -19.81
CA SER A 637 2.98 17.01 -20.07
C SER A 637 3.99 16.19 -19.28
N TYR A 638 4.95 15.58 -19.98
CA TYR A 638 6.05 14.85 -19.39
C TYR A 638 7.25 14.81 -20.32
N ASP A 639 8.29 15.56 -19.98
CA ASP A 639 9.59 15.56 -20.64
C ASP A 639 10.66 15.17 -19.60
N ASP A 640 11.41 14.10 -19.83
CA ASP A 640 12.49 13.62 -18.96
C ASP A 640 13.84 14.28 -19.27
N GLY A 641 13.85 15.31 -20.15
CA GLY A 641 15.05 15.99 -20.66
C GLY A 641 15.71 15.29 -21.86
N ARG A 642 15.18 14.14 -22.29
CA ARG A 642 15.64 13.36 -23.45
C ARG A 642 14.50 13.03 -24.41
N ASN A 643 13.35 12.69 -23.86
CA ASN A 643 12.17 12.28 -24.59
C ASN A 643 10.92 12.95 -24.01
N ASP A 644 10.06 13.39 -24.93
CA ASP A 644 8.72 13.87 -24.57
C ASP A 644 7.73 12.68 -24.62
N TYR A 645 7.18 12.35 -23.47
CA TYR A 645 6.16 11.29 -23.28
C TYR A 645 4.75 11.83 -23.18
N SER A 646 4.54 13.12 -23.46
CA SER A 646 3.22 13.76 -23.44
C SER A 646 2.23 13.02 -24.32
N GLY A 647 1.03 12.76 -23.78
CA GLY A 647 -0.03 12.00 -24.46
C GLY A 647 0.05 10.50 -24.27
N ASN A 648 1.20 9.94 -23.81
CA ASN A 648 1.35 8.51 -23.56
C ASN A 648 0.55 8.06 -22.33
N ARG A 649 0.21 6.77 -22.29
CA ARG A 649 -0.44 6.16 -21.12
C ARG A 649 0.52 6.07 -19.94
N ILE A 650 -0.02 6.30 -18.73
CA ILE A 650 0.74 6.11 -17.49
C ILE A 650 0.98 4.61 -17.32
N PRO A 651 2.25 4.19 -17.06
CA PRO A 651 2.60 2.79 -16.81
C PRO A 651 1.82 2.17 -15.63
N TYR A 652 1.72 0.83 -15.62
CA TYR A 652 1.03 0.02 -14.61
C TYR A 652 -0.49 0.27 -14.49
N SER A 653 -1.07 0.97 -15.46
CA SER A 653 -2.48 1.31 -15.49
C SER A 653 -3.20 0.50 -16.58
N PRO A 654 -3.94 -0.58 -16.25
CA PRO A 654 -4.71 -1.31 -17.25
C PRO A 654 -5.85 -0.46 -17.76
N SER A 655 -6.17 -0.59 -19.04
CA SER A 655 -7.27 0.14 -19.69
C SER A 655 -8.65 -0.20 -19.12
N SER A 656 -8.78 -1.39 -18.52
CA SER A 656 -10.01 -1.85 -17.87
C SER A 656 -9.71 -2.94 -16.84
N SER A 657 -10.56 -3.06 -15.83
CA SER A 657 -10.62 -4.21 -14.94
C SER A 657 -12.09 -4.65 -14.79
N LEU A 658 -12.32 -5.97 -14.79
CA LEU A 658 -13.62 -6.57 -14.58
C LEU A 658 -13.47 -7.68 -13.55
N TYR A 659 -14.33 -7.69 -12.56
CA TYR A 659 -14.45 -8.78 -11.60
C TYR A 659 -15.90 -9.21 -11.51
N ALA A 660 -16.15 -10.51 -11.48
CA ALA A 660 -17.46 -11.04 -11.21
C ALA A 660 -17.33 -12.31 -10.37
N ARG A 661 -18.17 -12.44 -9.36
CA ARG A 661 -18.30 -13.63 -8.53
C ARG A 661 -19.77 -14.01 -8.40
N ALA A 662 -20.07 -15.26 -8.65
CA ALA A 662 -21.38 -15.85 -8.41
C ALA A 662 -21.26 -17.02 -7.41
N GLY A 663 -22.15 -17.06 -6.44
CA GLY A 663 -22.19 -18.13 -5.44
C GLY A 663 -23.61 -18.55 -5.13
N TYR A 664 -23.77 -19.83 -4.80
CA TYR A 664 -25.04 -20.37 -4.31
C TYR A 664 -24.83 -21.17 -3.02
N SER A 665 -25.65 -20.89 -2.00
CA SER A 665 -25.66 -21.59 -0.73
C SER A 665 -26.93 -22.41 -0.58
N PHE A 666 -26.77 -23.73 -0.52
CA PHE A 666 -27.81 -24.70 -0.28
C PHE A 666 -27.99 -24.87 1.22
N SER A 667 -29.07 -24.35 1.79
CA SER A 667 -29.43 -24.60 3.19
C SER A 667 -30.02 -25.99 3.34
N LEU A 668 -29.48 -26.79 4.24
CA LEU A 668 -29.91 -28.17 4.50
C LEU A 668 -30.73 -28.24 5.80
N ARG A 669 -31.71 -29.13 5.82
CA ARG A 669 -32.51 -29.42 7.02
C ARG A 669 -31.80 -30.47 7.89
N SER A 670 -30.57 -30.21 8.29
CA SER A 670 -29.74 -31.11 9.08
C SER A 670 -29.12 -30.34 10.24
N ASP A 671 -29.13 -30.94 11.43
CA ASP A 671 -28.48 -30.34 12.61
C ASP A 671 -26.96 -30.43 12.58
N VAL A 672 -26.40 -31.29 11.72
CA VAL A 672 -24.96 -31.52 11.59
C VAL A 672 -24.40 -30.67 10.47
N LEU A 673 -24.81 -30.91 9.21
CA LEU A 673 -24.39 -30.15 8.03
C LEU A 673 -25.51 -29.12 7.68
N ARG A 674 -25.24 -27.85 7.93
CA ARG A 674 -26.25 -26.78 7.81
C ARG A 674 -26.36 -26.24 6.39
N SER A 675 -25.22 -26.10 5.70
CA SER A 675 -25.24 -25.61 4.32
C SER A 675 -24.02 -26.09 3.53
N ILE A 676 -24.21 -26.11 2.20
CA ILE A 676 -23.15 -26.29 1.21
C ILE A 676 -23.17 -25.06 0.33
N SER A 677 -22.05 -24.38 0.21
CA SER A 677 -21.90 -23.19 -0.64
C SER A 677 -20.87 -23.46 -1.73
N VAL A 678 -21.21 -23.14 -2.97
CA VAL A 678 -20.33 -23.19 -4.13
C VAL A 678 -20.24 -21.82 -4.74
N SER A 679 -19.04 -21.41 -5.16
CA SER A 679 -18.87 -20.14 -5.85
C SER A 679 -17.76 -20.19 -6.89
N ALA A 680 -17.88 -19.35 -7.89
CA ALA A 680 -16.87 -19.13 -8.92
C ALA A 680 -16.69 -17.63 -9.13
N ASP A 681 -15.47 -17.24 -9.47
CA ASP A 681 -15.12 -15.86 -9.78
C ASP A 681 -14.22 -15.78 -11.01
N VAL A 682 -14.33 -14.65 -11.67
CA VAL A 682 -13.50 -14.29 -12.81
C VAL A 682 -12.97 -12.87 -12.63
N LEU A 683 -11.68 -12.69 -12.87
CA LEU A 683 -11.01 -11.39 -12.92
C LEU A 683 -10.39 -11.22 -14.30
N ARG A 684 -10.72 -10.14 -14.99
CA ARG A 684 -10.12 -9.76 -16.28
C ARG A 684 -9.37 -8.44 -16.10
N SER A 685 -8.09 -8.43 -16.45
CA SER A 685 -7.30 -7.22 -16.64
C SER A 685 -7.25 -6.86 -18.13
N GLY A 686 -7.44 -5.59 -18.46
CA GLY A 686 -7.26 -5.07 -19.80
C GLY A 686 -5.78 -4.94 -20.21
N GLU A 687 -5.54 -4.36 -21.39
CA GLU A 687 -4.18 -4.04 -21.82
C GLU A 687 -3.47 -3.13 -20.80
N LEU A 688 -2.23 -3.46 -20.48
CA LEU A 688 -1.35 -2.74 -19.58
C LEU A 688 -0.09 -2.30 -20.31
N THR A 689 0.33 -1.06 -20.08
CA THR A 689 1.60 -0.51 -20.53
C THR A 689 2.61 -0.53 -19.39
N TRP A 690 3.85 -0.98 -19.66
CA TRP A 690 4.87 -1.16 -18.63
C TRP A 690 5.84 0.02 -18.50
N ASN A 691 6.03 0.78 -19.56
CA ASN A 691 7.00 1.88 -19.64
C ASN A 691 6.37 3.17 -20.19
N GLU A 692 7.07 4.26 -20.01
CA GLU A 692 6.64 5.62 -20.34
C GLU A 692 6.54 5.83 -21.86
N SER A 693 7.39 5.15 -22.66
CA SER A 693 7.33 5.19 -24.13
C SER A 693 6.09 4.48 -24.71
N GLY A 694 5.48 3.57 -23.94
CA GLY A 694 4.27 2.88 -24.34
C GLY A 694 4.47 1.74 -25.33
N ASP A 695 5.70 1.35 -25.63
CA ASP A 695 6.05 0.26 -26.56
C ASP A 695 6.03 -1.12 -25.90
N LEU A 696 6.25 -1.19 -24.60
CA LEU A 696 6.21 -2.45 -23.85
C LEU A 696 4.85 -2.64 -23.20
N LYS A 697 4.10 -3.64 -23.66
CA LYS A 697 2.71 -3.87 -23.26
C LYS A 697 2.46 -5.31 -22.85
N GLN A 698 1.47 -5.50 -22.00
CA GLN A 698 0.87 -6.77 -21.68
C GLN A 698 -0.53 -6.87 -22.27
N SER A 699 -0.79 -7.94 -23.01
CA SER A 699 -2.12 -8.26 -23.51
C SER A 699 -3.12 -8.52 -22.37
N PRO A 700 -4.41 -8.30 -22.61
CA PRO A 700 -5.44 -8.63 -21.63
C PRO A 700 -5.38 -10.10 -21.19
N TYR A 701 -5.63 -10.35 -19.91
CA TYR A 701 -5.66 -11.72 -19.37
C TYR A 701 -6.86 -11.93 -18.45
N ILE A 702 -7.17 -13.21 -18.21
CA ILE A 702 -8.29 -13.65 -17.35
C ILE A 702 -7.77 -14.65 -16.32
N LEU A 703 -8.16 -14.43 -15.06
CA LEU A 703 -7.95 -15.35 -13.95
C LEU A 703 -9.30 -15.90 -13.50
N ILE A 704 -9.37 -17.20 -13.27
CA ILE A 704 -10.58 -17.89 -12.80
C ILE A 704 -10.29 -18.47 -11.42
N GLY A 705 -11.20 -18.27 -10.48
CA GLY A 705 -11.16 -18.84 -9.15
C GLY A 705 -12.49 -19.49 -8.77
N GLY A 706 -12.47 -20.21 -7.66
CA GLY A 706 -13.69 -20.80 -7.10
C GLY A 706 -13.46 -21.43 -5.75
N ASP A 707 -14.53 -21.69 -5.02
CA ASP A 707 -14.51 -22.39 -3.74
C ASP A 707 -15.76 -23.20 -3.48
N LEU A 708 -15.58 -24.21 -2.66
CA LEU A 708 -16.61 -25.06 -2.10
C LEU A 708 -16.48 -25.05 -0.58
N ARG A 709 -17.58 -24.76 0.13
CA ARG A 709 -17.63 -24.68 1.58
C ARG A 709 -18.75 -25.54 2.14
N PHE A 710 -18.45 -26.30 3.18
CA PHE A 710 -19.36 -27.11 3.96
C PHE A 710 -19.47 -26.51 5.35
N SER A 711 -20.63 -25.96 5.71
CA SER A 711 -20.86 -25.37 7.03
C SER A 711 -21.58 -26.34 7.94
N PHE A 712 -20.85 -26.84 8.93
CA PHE A 712 -21.36 -27.70 9.98
C PHE A 712 -21.84 -26.87 11.19
N LYS A 713 -22.36 -27.54 12.22
CA LYS A 713 -22.87 -26.88 13.43
C LYS A 713 -21.79 -26.12 14.19
N TRP A 714 -20.56 -26.62 14.21
CA TRP A 714 -19.44 -26.10 15.01
C TRP A 714 -18.21 -25.67 14.22
N PHE A 715 -18.13 -26.03 12.94
CA PHE A 715 -16.99 -25.72 12.09
C PHE A 715 -17.40 -25.63 10.62
N ASP A 716 -16.60 -24.93 9.84
CA ASP A 716 -16.66 -24.91 8.38
C ASP A 716 -15.45 -25.64 7.81
N LEU A 717 -15.68 -26.44 6.75
CA LEU A 717 -14.64 -26.96 5.86
C LEU A 717 -14.72 -26.22 4.54
N PHE A 718 -13.58 -25.92 3.93
CA PHE A 718 -13.57 -25.36 2.58
C PHE A 718 -12.40 -25.86 1.75
N VAL A 719 -12.60 -25.84 0.43
CA VAL A 719 -11.55 -26.01 -0.59
C VAL A 719 -11.70 -24.86 -1.58
N ALA A 720 -10.59 -24.23 -1.96
CA ALA A 720 -10.56 -23.12 -2.89
C ALA A 720 -9.42 -23.27 -3.90
N GLY A 721 -9.65 -22.75 -5.11
CA GLY A 721 -8.65 -22.68 -6.16
C GLY A 721 -8.57 -21.28 -6.74
N GLU A 722 -7.37 -20.87 -7.08
CA GLU A 722 -7.05 -19.59 -7.69
C GLU A 722 -6.22 -19.78 -8.95
N ASN A 723 -6.39 -18.90 -9.94
CA ASN A 723 -5.80 -19.04 -11.28
C ASN A 723 -6.02 -20.44 -11.86
N LEU A 724 -7.25 -20.96 -11.79
CA LEU A 724 -7.59 -22.32 -12.23
C LEU A 724 -7.34 -22.54 -13.73
N SER A 725 -7.41 -21.46 -14.52
CA SER A 725 -7.04 -21.45 -15.95
C SER A 725 -5.54 -21.73 -16.18
N GLY A 726 -4.68 -21.52 -15.17
CA GLY A 726 -3.23 -21.59 -15.33
C GLY A 726 -2.69 -20.46 -16.23
N THR A 727 -3.35 -19.32 -16.25
CA THR A 727 -2.95 -18.17 -17.05
C THR A 727 -1.62 -17.62 -16.59
N GLU A 728 -0.66 -17.50 -17.50
CA GLU A 728 0.60 -16.81 -17.28
C GLU A 728 0.44 -15.30 -17.56
N TYR A 729 0.89 -14.48 -16.65
CA TYR A 729 0.83 -13.02 -16.73
C TYR A 729 1.95 -12.40 -15.91
N CYS A 730 2.33 -11.16 -16.23
CA CYS A 730 3.29 -10.40 -15.44
C CYS A 730 2.57 -9.47 -14.47
N THR A 731 3.17 -9.24 -13.32
CA THR A 731 2.67 -8.34 -12.28
C THR A 731 3.48 -7.07 -12.18
N PHE A 732 4.74 -7.11 -12.60
CA PHE A 732 5.66 -6.01 -12.45
C PHE A 732 6.76 -6.02 -13.51
N TYR A 733 7.30 -4.83 -13.85
CA TYR A 733 8.40 -4.60 -14.76
C TYR A 733 9.34 -3.53 -14.22
N PHE A 734 10.64 -3.69 -14.43
CA PHE A 734 11.63 -2.63 -14.18
C PHE A 734 12.90 -2.87 -15.00
N LYS A 735 13.75 -1.83 -15.03
CA LYS A 735 15.10 -1.91 -15.58
C LYS A 735 16.14 -1.83 -14.48
N SER A 736 17.20 -2.64 -14.57
CA SER A 736 18.38 -2.55 -13.74
C SER A 736 19.63 -2.87 -14.60
N VAL A 737 20.68 -2.05 -14.49
CA VAL A 737 21.95 -2.22 -15.21
C VAL A 737 21.77 -2.49 -16.72
N GLY A 738 20.85 -1.73 -17.36
CA GLY A 738 20.52 -1.88 -18.78
C GLY A 738 19.65 -3.08 -19.14
N ASN A 739 19.40 -3.99 -18.22
CA ASN A 739 18.55 -5.17 -18.41
C ASN A 739 17.10 -4.87 -18.05
N SER A 740 16.18 -5.60 -18.68
CA SER A 740 14.73 -5.54 -18.41
C SER A 740 14.31 -6.78 -17.62
N PHE A 741 13.58 -6.58 -16.55
CA PHE A 741 13.10 -7.65 -15.66
C PHE A 741 11.61 -7.62 -15.48
N PHE A 742 11.02 -8.81 -15.39
CA PHE A 742 9.62 -9.00 -15.03
C PHE A 742 9.46 -9.91 -13.82
N GLN A 743 8.43 -9.66 -13.04
CA GLN A 743 7.87 -10.65 -12.14
C GLN A 743 6.58 -11.21 -12.75
N THR A 744 6.44 -12.53 -12.73
CA THR A 744 5.21 -13.20 -13.16
C THR A 744 4.24 -13.35 -11.99
N GLY A 745 2.95 -13.44 -12.31
CA GLY A 745 1.92 -13.76 -11.32
C GLY A 745 2.01 -15.21 -10.85
N LYS A 746 1.45 -15.48 -9.67
CA LYS A 746 1.46 -16.82 -9.07
C LYS A 746 0.74 -17.83 -9.97
N PRO A 747 1.24 -19.07 -10.11
CA PRO A 747 0.64 -20.11 -10.92
C PRO A 747 -0.70 -20.58 -10.34
N ARG A 748 -1.31 -21.61 -10.94
CA ARG A 748 -2.48 -22.29 -10.39
C ARG A 748 -2.19 -22.78 -8.98
N ARG A 749 -3.09 -22.48 -8.04
CA ARG A 749 -2.91 -22.86 -6.64
C ARG A 749 -4.24 -23.32 -6.02
N PHE A 750 -4.12 -24.23 -5.07
CA PHE A 750 -5.23 -24.77 -4.30
C PHE A 750 -4.95 -24.62 -2.82
N ARG A 751 -6.01 -24.45 -2.04
CA ARG A 751 -5.96 -24.50 -0.58
C ARG A 751 -7.23 -25.10 -0.01
N GLY A 752 -7.11 -25.73 1.14
CA GLY A 752 -8.24 -26.21 1.93
C GLY A 752 -8.05 -25.85 3.38
N GLY A 753 -9.10 -25.79 4.14
CA GLY A 753 -8.99 -25.43 5.54
C GLY A 753 -10.24 -25.72 6.35
N VAL A 754 -10.05 -25.54 7.66
CA VAL A 754 -11.11 -25.65 8.66
C VAL A 754 -11.16 -24.37 9.48
N SER A 755 -12.36 -23.90 9.78
CA SER A 755 -12.57 -22.78 10.72
C SER A 755 -13.64 -23.11 11.74
N VAL A 756 -13.46 -22.61 12.95
CA VAL A 756 -14.37 -22.79 14.10
C VAL A 756 -14.73 -21.44 14.70
N GLU A 757 -15.95 -21.34 15.21
CA GLU A 757 -16.44 -20.15 15.91
C GLU A 757 -17.41 -20.58 17.03
N PHE A 758 -17.12 -20.17 18.28
CA PHE A 758 -17.89 -20.54 19.48
C PHE A 758 -18.32 -19.30 20.28
#